data_c419169b2351aff5d84397642ae30e6d
#
_entry.id   c419169b2351aff5d84397642ae30e6d
#
_cell.length_a   1.000
_cell.length_b   1.000
_cell.length_c   1.000
_cell.angle_alpha   90.00
_cell.angle_beta   90.00
_cell.angle_gamma   90.00
#
_symmetry.space_group_name_H-M   'P 1'
#
loop_
_entity.id
_entity.type
_entity.pdbx_description
1 polymer ?
#
loop_
_entity_poly.entity_id
_entity_poly.type
_entity_poly.pdbx_seq_one_letter_code
_entity_poly.pdbx_strand_id
1 'polypeptide(L)'
;MNDTGRRYRALISYSHSDERFAAKLHRALERWSTPRRLVGRETPMGPVPARLGQVFRDREDLSSASDLSARVTDALQRSDCLVVVCSPAAAQSRWVNQEVLTFKRLHGEEKIFCCIIAGEPGASGMPGREDEECFCEALRFRVGADGELSDVPAEPVAADARPDKDGWGLAKLKLIAGLLGLELDELRQRAQQRRQRRMALVTVASLAGMVLTGALAVNAHLAGQRAERRHAQAEDLIGFMLGDLYHRLFAINRLDVYTAVGDKAMEYFAGLEAEDLTDLTLAQQAAALRVIGETRLDQGGLDGALEAFTESLRLARRLVERAPDHADWQTSLADSENWIGFVHWQRGELDLAAERFERRLEILHALADAGPPDVGLLDKLGIGHTNLGRVQEARGQFDAALASYGEVSDIYERVAALAPDDPELRLELGFAHNNIGVLAIKLGQLDLAERELRTDLGIKQAIVDADPGHAGYRSYLATAHIWLGGVLELRGNDDGARAELETAQLIAARLHELDPANRQRAGALGSVLSRLGRLHLRVGELAMASRRLGDAEALLAPLVEAQPDDVPWRRDLATVRVAAASVALQQGRITDGLRDAESGREALADLAENTPDDLETRRRLAAALLVVGDLQEAAGDRAAATEAWRAVLAALGAGLEASRDPAMLEPAALALLRLGRGGEAEPMLQTLREIGFRAGEPISYSGG
;
A
#
# COMPACT_ATOMS: atom_id res chain seq x y z
N MET A 1 17.01 91.44 -41.58
CA MET A 1 16.18 90.37 -41.03
C MET A 1 16.55 89.11 -41.84
N ASN A 2 17.27 88.18 -41.24
CA ASN A 2 17.95 87.06 -41.89
C ASN A 2 16.93 86.06 -42.28
N ASP A 3 16.82 85.82 -43.58
CA ASP A 3 16.18 84.63 -44.15
C ASP A 3 17.06 83.42 -43.80
N THR A 4 16.70 82.63 -42.79
CA THR A 4 17.34 81.34 -42.46
C THR A 4 16.76 80.29 -43.37
N GLY A 5 17.14 80.39 -44.68
CA GLY A 5 16.86 79.34 -45.63
C GLY A 5 17.41 78.00 -45.10
N ARG A 6 16.59 76.94 -45.14
CA ARG A 6 16.96 75.58 -44.77
C ARG A 6 18.32 75.21 -45.34
N ARG A 7 19.32 74.86 -44.48
CA ARG A 7 20.66 74.42 -44.86
C ARG A 7 20.78 72.93 -44.69
N TYR A 8 21.12 72.27 -45.81
CA TYR A 8 21.36 70.75 -45.77
C TYR A 8 22.80 70.53 -45.31
N ARG A 9 22.97 69.44 -44.51
CA ARG A 9 24.30 68.98 -44.09
C ARG A 9 25.08 68.42 -45.26
N ALA A 10 24.41 67.70 -46.15
CA ALA A 10 24.98 67.19 -47.36
C ALA A 10 23.93 66.99 -48.46
N LEU A 11 24.35 67.08 -49.73
CA LEU A 11 23.60 66.58 -50.86
C LEU A 11 24.19 65.27 -51.29
N ILE A 12 23.37 64.29 -51.63
CA ILE A 12 23.82 63.03 -52.23
C ILE A 12 23.62 63.06 -53.73
N SER A 13 24.74 63.06 -54.49
CA SER A 13 24.76 62.96 -55.92
C SER A 13 24.97 61.50 -56.34
N TYR A 14 24.13 60.99 -57.25
CA TYR A 14 24.18 59.57 -57.63
C TYR A 14 23.59 59.36 -59.01
N SER A 15 24.02 58.25 -59.69
CA SER A 15 23.37 57.79 -60.91
C SER A 15 22.06 57.11 -60.61
N HIS A 16 21.12 57.24 -61.53
CA HIS A 16 19.81 56.56 -61.41
C HIS A 16 19.92 55.06 -61.12
N SER A 17 20.91 54.38 -61.67
CA SER A 17 21.21 52.97 -61.40
C SER A 17 21.55 52.68 -59.94
N ASP A 18 22.01 53.72 -59.17
CA ASP A 18 22.51 53.59 -57.80
C ASP A 18 21.50 54.03 -56.72
N GLU A 19 20.24 54.29 -57.16
CA GLU A 19 19.17 54.81 -56.32
C GLU A 19 18.97 54.01 -55.05
N ARG A 20 19.02 52.69 -55.09
CA ARG A 20 18.83 51.83 -53.91
C ARG A 20 19.91 52.05 -52.87
N PHE A 21 21.17 52.21 -53.29
CA PHE A 21 22.26 52.50 -52.39
C PHE A 21 22.17 53.90 -51.82
N ALA A 22 21.89 54.91 -52.68
CA ALA A 22 21.71 56.30 -52.25
C ALA A 22 20.58 56.42 -51.23
N ALA A 23 19.45 55.71 -51.37
CA ALA A 23 18.36 55.66 -50.40
C ALA A 23 18.79 55.01 -49.07
N LYS A 24 19.63 54.00 -49.10
CA LYS A 24 20.18 53.33 -47.92
C LYS A 24 21.14 54.26 -47.21
N LEU A 25 22.00 54.95 -47.94
CA LEU A 25 22.97 55.92 -47.42
C LEU A 25 22.25 57.12 -46.80
N HIS A 26 21.29 57.72 -47.49
CA HIS A 26 20.48 58.85 -47.02
C HIS A 26 19.86 58.52 -45.64
N ARG A 27 19.10 57.39 -45.55
CA ARG A 27 18.49 56.95 -44.28
C ARG A 27 19.50 56.71 -43.19
N ALA A 28 20.71 56.23 -43.53
CA ALA A 28 21.75 55.96 -42.55
C ALA A 28 22.41 57.22 -42.01
N LEU A 29 22.58 58.24 -42.86
CA LEU A 29 23.11 59.55 -42.47
C LEU A 29 22.11 60.32 -41.60
N GLU A 30 20.82 60.42 -42.00
CA GLU A 30 19.79 61.13 -41.25
C GLU A 30 19.49 60.49 -39.88
N ARG A 31 19.49 59.15 -39.81
CA ARG A 31 19.32 58.43 -38.55
C ARG A 31 20.52 58.46 -37.63
N TRP A 32 21.63 59.03 -38.08
CA TRP A 32 22.83 59.08 -37.24
C TRP A 32 22.67 60.02 -36.07
N SER A 33 22.97 59.52 -34.85
CA SER A 33 23.09 60.35 -33.66
C SER A 33 24.52 60.34 -33.16
N THR A 34 25.07 61.53 -33.02
CA THR A 34 26.43 61.73 -32.57
C THR A 34 26.58 61.36 -31.10
N PRO A 35 27.67 60.68 -30.72
CA PRO A 35 27.96 60.41 -29.32
C PRO A 35 28.01 61.71 -28.49
N ARG A 36 27.30 61.73 -27.33
CA ARG A 36 27.13 62.94 -26.50
C ARG A 36 28.44 63.70 -26.23
N ARG A 37 29.56 62.96 -26.04
CA ARG A 37 30.89 63.59 -25.77
C ARG A 37 31.47 64.41 -26.93
N LEU A 38 31.02 64.10 -28.16
CA LEU A 38 31.53 64.75 -29.37
C LEU A 38 30.61 65.91 -29.79
N VAL A 39 29.40 65.98 -29.24
CA VAL A 39 28.44 67.08 -29.53
C VAL A 39 28.98 68.41 -28.99
N GLY A 40 28.95 69.41 -29.85
CA GLY A 40 29.42 70.77 -29.53
C GLY A 40 30.94 70.94 -29.71
N ARG A 41 31.70 69.90 -30.08
CA ARG A 41 33.12 70.09 -30.35
C ARG A 41 33.33 70.81 -31.65
N GLU A 42 34.24 71.77 -31.64
CA GLU A 42 34.63 72.51 -32.84
C GLU A 42 35.50 71.68 -33.77
N THR A 43 35.16 71.61 -35.04
CA THR A 43 35.88 70.93 -36.08
C THR A 43 36.04 71.78 -37.33
N PRO A 44 36.87 71.41 -38.33
CA PRO A 44 36.93 72.15 -39.59
C PRO A 44 35.60 72.24 -40.32
N MET A 45 34.66 71.32 -39.98
CA MET A 45 33.29 71.23 -40.54
C MET A 45 32.25 71.97 -39.67
N GLY A 46 32.70 72.80 -38.69
CA GLY A 46 31.90 73.49 -37.71
C GLY A 46 31.61 72.66 -36.43
N PRO A 47 30.80 73.17 -35.49
CA PRO A 47 30.48 72.48 -34.26
C PRO A 47 29.68 71.18 -34.54
N VAL A 48 30.12 70.11 -33.90
CA VAL A 48 29.54 68.77 -34.12
C VAL A 48 28.10 68.70 -33.60
N PRO A 49 27.09 68.49 -34.44
CA PRO A 49 25.72 68.49 -34.04
C PRO A 49 25.30 67.14 -33.33
N ALA A 50 24.27 67.18 -32.54
CA ALA A 50 23.74 65.97 -31.89
C ALA A 50 23.18 64.98 -32.88
N ARG A 51 22.71 65.43 -34.04
CA ARG A 51 22.32 64.61 -35.21
C ARG A 51 22.96 65.23 -36.44
N LEU A 52 23.22 64.39 -37.46
CA LEU A 52 23.94 64.94 -38.65
C LEU A 52 23.20 66.06 -39.37
N GLY A 53 21.88 66.12 -39.24
CA GLY A 53 21.05 67.14 -39.89
C GLY A 53 20.34 66.57 -41.13
N GLN A 54 19.65 67.43 -41.87
CA GLN A 54 18.97 67.03 -43.11
C GLN A 54 19.98 66.76 -44.23
N VAL A 55 19.76 65.68 -44.95
CA VAL A 55 20.58 65.31 -46.12
C VAL A 55 19.65 65.42 -47.34
N PHE A 56 20.01 66.22 -48.35
CA PHE A 56 19.21 66.30 -49.55
C PHE A 56 19.53 65.12 -50.51
N ARG A 57 18.43 64.59 -51.07
CA ARG A 57 18.53 63.51 -52.11
C ARG A 57 17.58 63.83 -53.26
N ASP A 58 18.09 64.00 -54.45
CA ASP A 58 17.54 64.56 -55.64
C ASP A 58 16.09 64.17 -56.01
N ARG A 59 15.58 62.98 -55.72
CA ARG A 59 14.26 62.55 -56.18
C ARG A 59 13.13 62.50 -55.11
N GLU A 60 13.47 62.42 -53.86
CA GLU A 60 12.42 62.35 -52.82
C GLU A 60 11.98 63.76 -52.37
N ASP A 61 12.87 64.74 -52.52
CA ASP A 61 12.61 66.07 -52.02
C ASP A 61 12.02 67.06 -53.09
N LEU A 62 11.86 66.57 -54.35
CA LEU A 62 11.31 67.36 -55.45
C LEU A 62 9.86 66.95 -55.79
N SER A 63 8.89 67.83 -55.41
CA SER A 63 7.54 67.80 -55.96
C SER A 63 7.59 68.22 -57.43
N SER A 64 6.83 67.58 -58.33
CA SER A 64 6.77 67.77 -59.80
C SER A 64 6.81 69.25 -60.22
N ALA A 65 7.94 69.76 -60.77
CA ALA A 65 8.12 71.14 -61.26
C ALA A 65 8.99 71.16 -62.54
N SER A 66 8.72 72.13 -63.35
CA SER A 66 9.20 72.28 -64.75
C SER A 66 10.65 72.77 -64.88
N ASP A 67 11.41 73.03 -63.78
CA ASP A 67 12.82 73.39 -63.82
C ASP A 67 13.67 72.68 -62.80
N LEU A 68 14.09 71.47 -63.16
CA LEU A 68 14.89 70.58 -62.34
C LEU A 68 16.29 71.12 -62.09
N SER A 69 16.84 71.82 -63.05
CA SER A 69 18.20 72.32 -63.04
C SER A 69 18.37 73.45 -61.98
N ALA A 70 17.43 74.40 -61.93
CA ALA A 70 17.48 75.49 -60.98
C ALA A 70 17.35 75.08 -59.52
N ARG A 71 16.54 74.07 -59.23
CA ARG A 71 16.36 73.55 -57.88
C ARG A 71 17.51 72.67 -57.34
N VAL A 72 18.15 71.88 -58.21
CA VAL A 72 19.35 71.19 -57.86
C VAL A 72 20.51 72.16 -57.58
N THR A 73 20.60 73.19 -58.39
CA THR A 73 21.59 74.27 -58.15
C THR A 73 21.36 75.02 -56.80
N ASP A 74 20.09 75.32 -56.48
CA ASP A 74 19.75 75.91 -55.16
C ASP A 74 20.07 74.90 -54.00
N ALA A 75 19.79 73.63 -54.15
CA ALA A 75 20.13 72.63 -53.15
C ALA A 75 21.66 72.46 -52.97
N LEU A 76 22.45 72.54 -54.05
CA LEU A 76 23.91 72.57 -54.00
C LEU A 76 24.44 73.77 -53.28
N GLN A 77 23.86 74.98 -53.52
CA GLN A 77 24.25 76.22 -52.82
C GLN A 77 23.97 76.15 -51.33
N ARG A 78 22.89 75.44 -50.90
CA ARG A 78 22.44 75.36 -49.51
C ARG A 78 22.99 74.13 -48.75
N SER A 79 23.78 73.30 -49.41
CA SER A 79 24.39 72.13 -48.82
C SER A 79 25.83 72.42 -48.31
N ASP A 80 26.13 71.99 -47.05
CA ASP A 80 27.47 72.15 -46.50
C ASP A 80 28.48 71.22 -47.17
N CYS A 81 28.08 70.04 -47.63
CA CYS A 81 28.95 69.01 -48.22
C CYS A 81 28.22 68.36 -49.40
N LEU A 82 29.02 67.80 -50.29
CA LEU A 82 28.55 66.92 -51.36
C LEU A 82 29.04 65.47 -51.06
N VAL A 83 28.13 64.50 -51.08
CA VAL A 83 28.47 63.10 -51.06
C VAL A 83 28.15 62.51 -52.43
N VAL A 84 29.18 61.99 -53.08
CA VAL A 84 29.05 61.40 -54.41
C VAL A 84 29.07 59.89 -54.29
N VAL A 85 28.01 59.23 -54.75
CA VAL A 85 27.98 57.77 -54.89
C VAL A 85 28.68 57.40 -56.17
N CYS A 86 29.85 56.78 -56.04
CA CYS A 86 30.75 56.53 -57.16
C CYS A 86 30.58 55.08 -57.69
N SER A 87 30.24 54.95 -58.94
CA SER A 87 30.07 53.74 -59.71
C SER A 87 30.39 53.99 -61.19
N PRO A 88 30.60 52.99 -62.02
CA PRO A 88 30.77 53.18 -63.47
C PRO A 88 29.59 53.90 -64.09
N ALA A 89 28.37 53.68 -63.59
CA ALA A 89 27.17 54.41 -64.05
C ALA A 89 27.18 55.92 -63.61
N ALA A 90 27.70 56.21 -62.44
CA ALA A 90 27.88 57.56 -61.97
C ALA A 90 28.99 58.31 -62.70
N ALA A 91 30.08 57.63 -63.04
CA ALA A 91 31.18 58.17 -63.87
C ALA A 91 30.76 58.64 -65.22
N GLN A 92 29.84 57.91 -65.86
CA GLN A 92 29.24 58.22 -67.22
C GLN A 92 28.07 59.20 -67.15
N SER A 93 27.56 59.51 -65.95
CA SER A 93 26.40 60.39 -65.79
C SER A 93 26.78 61.85 -66.00
N ARG A 94 26.24 62.48 -67.05
CA ARG A 94 26.37 63.90 -67.28
C ARG A 94 25.82 64.79 -66.12
N TRP A 95 24.78 64.26 -65.44
CA TRP A 95 24.19 64.97 -64.32
C TRP A 95 25.09 65.00 -63.09
N VAL A 96 25.64 63.79 -62.72
CA VAL A 96 26.59 63.69 -61.58
C VAL A 96 27.83 64.54 -61.85
N ASN A 97 28.32 64.57 -63.09
CA ASN A 97 29.47 65.38 -63.45
C ASN A 97 29.18 66.89 -63.30
N GLN A 98 28.00 67.33 -63.78
CA GLN A 98 27.59 68.74 -63.69
C GLN A 98 27.34 69.18 -62.24
N GLU A 99 26.78 68.29 -61.38
CA GLU A 99 26.57 68.59 -59.96
C GLU A 99 27.89 68.70 -59.23
N VAL A 100 28.84 67.82 -59.44
CA VAL A 100 30.20 67.92 -58.88
C VAL A 100 30.91 69.13 -59.33
N LEU A 101 30.87 69.45 -60.61
CA LEU A 101 31.48 70.69 -61.15
C LEU A 101 30.87 71.93 -60.56
N THR A 102 29.57 71.99 -60.47
CA THR A 102 28.84 73.12 -59.86
C THR A 102 29.17 73.26 -58.40
N PHE A 103 29.23 72.20 -57.65
CA PHE A 103 29.57 72.20 -56.20
C PHE A 103 31.02 72.61 -56.01
N LYS A 104 32.00 72.20 -56.82
CA LYS A 104 33.38 72.63 -56.82
C LYS A 104 33.53 74.14 -57.00
N ARG A 105 32.74 74.72 -57.94
CA ARG A 105 32.70 76.13 -58.21
C ARG A 105 32.15 76.96 -57.06
N LEU A 106 31.16 76.42 -56.34
CA LEU A 106 30.44 77.09 -55.23
C LEU A 106 31.18 76.96 -53.88
N HIS A 107 31.73 75.82 -53.58
CA HIS A 107 32.19 75.48 -52.26
C HIS A 107 33.60 74.95 -52.16
N GLY A 108 34.28 74.74 -53.28
CA GLY A 108 35.59 74.10 -53.34
C GLY A 108 35.59 72.57 -53.29
N GLU A 109 36.80 72.02 -53.33
CA GLU A 109 36.94 70.53 -53.42
C GLU A 109 36.95 69.83 -52.07
N GLU A 110 37.31 70.55 -50.96
CA GLU A 110 37.51 69.95 -49.63
C GLU A 110 36.24 69.41 -48.96
N LYS A 111 35.09 69.77 -49.48
CA LYS A 111 33.79 69.37 -48.91
C LYS A 111 33.09 68.33 -49.76
N ILE A 112 33.79 67.66 -50.64
CA ILE A 112 33.27 66.58 -51.50
C ILE A 112 33.76 65.25 -50.89
N PHE A 113 32.83 64.33 -50.59
CA PHE A 113 33.07 63.05 -50.01
C PHE A 113 32.58 61.97 -50.99
N CYS A 114 33.49 61.12 -51.44
CA CYS A 114 33.18 60.04 -52.37
C CYS A 114 32.86 58.73 -51.63
N CYS A 115 31.85 58.02 -52.12
CA CYS A 115 31.49 56.70 -51.63
C CYS A 115 31.48 55.70 -52.81
N ILE A 116 32.55 54.92 -52.91
CA ILE A 116 32.69 53.91 -53.95
C ILE A 116 31.81 52.73 -53.61
N ILE A 117 30.98 52.33 -54.57
CA ILE A 117 30.07 51.20 -54.47
C ILE A 117 30.36 50.11 -55.50
N ALA A 118 30.90 50.49 -56.64
CA ALA A 118 31.31 49.62 -57.72
C ALA A 118 32.35 50.35 -58.59
N GLY A 119 33.07 49.61 -59.42
CA GLY A 119 34.10 50.15 -60.31
C GLY A 119 35.43 50.37 -59.60
N GLU A 120 36.39 51.01 -60.32
CA GLU A 120 37.73 51.27 -59.80
C GLU A 120 38.14 52.73 -60.07
N PRO A 121 38.54 53.50 -59.09
CA PRO A 121 38.98 54.89 -59.31
C PRO A 121 40.27 54.96 -60.11
N GLY A 122 40.31 55.79 -61.13
CA GLY A 122 41.46 55.95 -62.01
C GLY A 122 41.58 54.89 -63.09
N ALA A 123 40.59 54.04 -63.25
CA ALA A 123 40.60 52.96 -64.27
C ALA A 123 40.65 53.52 -65.72
N SER A 124 40.15 54.75 -65.97
CA SER A 124 40.24 55.44 -67.26
C SER A 124 41.67 55.73 -67.73
N GLY A 125 42.66 55.66 -66.83
CA GLY A 125 44.03 55.75 -67.16
C GLY A 125 44.70 54.39 -67.39
N MET A 126 43.96 53.26 -67.31
CA MET A 126 44.46 51.89 -67.46
C MET A 126 43.91 51.29 -68.77
N PRO A 127 44.83 50.96 -69.72
CA PRO A 127 44.39 50.40 -71.01
C PRO A 127 43.54 49.15 -70.85
N GLY A 128 42.30 49.16 -71.40
CA GLY A 128 41.31 48.04 -71.38
C GLY A 128 40.43 47.94 -70.12
N ARG A 129 40.54 48.90 -69.19
CA ARG A 129 39.70 48.95 -67.99
C ARG A 129 38.92 50.28 -67.87
N GLU A 130 38.84 51.04 -68.99
CA GLU A 130 38.19 52.37 -69.02
C GLU A 130 36.72 52.32 -68.56
N ASP A 131 36.02 51.23 -68.86
CA ASP A 131 34.63 51.00 -68.47
C ASP A 131 34.43 50.76 -66.98
N GLU A 132 35.54 50.48 -66.24
CA GLU A 132 35.52 50.31 -64.79
C GLU A 132 35.64 51.62 -64.04
N GLU A 133 35.93 52.70 -64.66
CA GLU A 133 36.08 54.02 -64.00
C GLU A 133 34.80 54.39 -63.22
N CYS A 134 35.00 54.72 -61.97
CA CYS A 134 33.88 55.09 -61.06
C CYS A 134 33.84 56.58 -60.70
N PHE A 135 34.87 57.35 -61.04
CA PHE A 135 34.85 58.78 -60.81
C PHE A 135 34.51 59.54 -62.11
N CYS A 136 33.50 60.39 -62.04
CA CYS A 136 33.20 61.29 -63.15
C CYS A 136 34.36 62.26 -63.39
N GLU A 137 34.43 62.86 -64.58
CA GLU A 137 35.52 63.76 -64.99
C GLU A 137 35.75 64.94 -63.98
N ALA A 138 34.66 65.52 -63.50
CA ALA A 138 34.71 66.55 -62.49
C ALA A 138 35.27 66.13 -61.17
N LEU A 139 35.34 64.83 -60.82
CA LEU A 139 36.03 64.33 -59.62
C LEU A 139 37.51 64.06 -59.92
N ARG A 140 37.88 63.72 -61.15
CA ARG A 140 39.26 63.40 -61.54
C ARG A 140 40.17 64.57 -61.75
N PHE A 141 39.62 65.71 -62.08
CA PHE A 141 40.40 66.91 -62.39
C PHE A 141 40.00 68.09 -61.50
N ARG A 142 40.98 68.98 -61.24
CA ARG A 142 40.76 70.21 -60.49
C ARG A 142 40.09 71.26 -61.32
N VAL A 143 39.40 72.19 -60.65
CA VAL A 143 38.79 73.35 -61.29
C VAL A 143 39.81 74.51 -61.35
N GLY A 144 40.05 75.08 -62.50
CA GLY A 144 40.92 76.19 -62.69
C GLY A 144 40.39 77.54 -62.13
N ALA A 145 41.20 78.59 -62.19
CA ALA A 145 40.79 79.94 -61.78
C ALA A 145 39.66 80.51 -62.64
N ASP A 146 39.47 80.01 -63.88
CA ASP A 146 38.39 80.33 -64.81
C ASP A 146 37.06 79.62 -64.53
N GLY A 147 37.08 78.69 -63.55
CA GLY A 147 35.95 77.94 -63.19
C GLY A 147 35.70 76.68 -64.08
N GLU A 148 36.57 76.36 -65.04
CA GLU A 148 36.53 75.25 -65.89
C GLU A 148 37.46 74.10 -65.40
N LEU A 149 37.25 72.82 -65.85
CA LEU A 149 38.13 71.74 -65.47
C LEU A 149 39.52 71.94 -66.09
N SER A 150 40.55 71.78 -65.29
CA SER A 150 41.94 71.84 -65.69
C SER A 150 42.48 70.41 -65.94
N ASP A 151 43.64 70.33 -66.61
CA ASP A 151 44.33 69.07 -66.77
C ASP A 151 45.07 68.56 -65.49
N VAL A 152 44.91 69.23 -64.37
CA VAL A 152 45.56 68.87 -63.10
C VAL A 152 44.72 67.86 -62.38
N PRO A 153 45.28 66.66 -62.17
CA PRO A 153 44.56 65.56 -61.47
C PRO A 153 44.15 65.97 -60.03
N ALA A 154 42.93 65.55 -59.67
CA ALA A 154 42.42 65.65 -58.29
C ALA A 154 42.42 64.23 -57.67
N GLU A 155 42.73 64.18 -56.36
CA GLU A 155 42.72 62.93 -55.56
C GLU A 155 41.61 63.05 -54.51
N PRO A 156 40.38 62.73 -54.91
CA PRO A 156 39.27 62.77 -53.95
C PRO A 156 39.38 61.69 -52.89
N VAL A 157 39.14 62.07 -51.63
CA VAL A 157 39.06 61.09 -50.53
C VAL A 157 37.79 60.29 -50.63
N ALA A 158 37.91 58.99 -50.68
CA ALA A 158 36.78 58.10 -50.89
C ALA A 158 36.65 57.06 -49.74
N ALA A 159 35.42 56.84 -49.33
CA ALA A 159 35.06 55.69 -48.52
C ALA A 159 34.59 54.55 -49.45
N ASP A 160 35.15 53.38 -49.28
CA ASP A 160 34.90 52.25 -50.17
C ASP A 160 33.85 51.26 -49.55
N ALA A 161 32.63 51.32 -50.03
CA ALA A 161 31.52 50.53 -49.46
C ALA A 161 31.43 49.10 -50.07
N ARG A 162 32.33 48.70 -50.96
CA ARG A 162 32.38 47.35 -51.52
C ARG A 162 32.69 46.32 -50.43
N PRO A 163 32.07 45.11 -50.51
CA PRO A 163 32.21 44.08 -49.47
C PRO A 163 33.62 43.61 -49.21
N ASP A 164 34.46 43.58 -50.24
CA ASP A 164 35.86 43.18 -50.22
C ASP A 164 36.84 44.25 -49.77
N LYS A 165 36.37 45.48 -49.54
CA LYS A 165 37.11 46.65 -49.08
C LYS A 165 36.68 47.07 -47.66
N ASP A 166 36.32 48.33 -47.45
CA ASP A 166 35.84 48.82 -46.14
C ASP A 166 34.50 48.21 -45.74
N GLY A 167 33.69 47.82 -46.72
CA GLY A 167 32.32 47.39 -46.52
C GLY A 167 31.40 48.46 -46.01
N TRP A 168 30.08 48.21 -46.04
CA TRP A 168 29.07 49.19 -45.67
C TRP A 168 29.26 49.83 -44.28
N GLY A 169 29.68 49.01 -43.26
CA GLY A 169 29.81 49.50 -41.87
C GLY A 169 30.88 50.56 -41.67
N LEU A 170 32.06 50.29 -42.22
CA LEU A 170 33.24 51.14 -42.10
C LEU A 170 33.15 52.34 -43.06
N ALA A 171 32.71 52.13 -44.31
CA ALA A 171 32.51 53.19 -45.28
C ALA A 171 31.52 54.22 -44.77
N LYS A 172 30.40 53.78 -44.17
CA LYS A 172 29.43 54.68 -43.52
C LYS A 172 30.08 55.48 -42.38
N LEU A 173 30.92 54.88 -41.53
CA LEU A 173 31.59 55.56 -40.44
C LEU A 173 32.62 56.57 -40.97
N LYS A 174 33.35 56.24 -42.04
CA LYS A 174 34.29 57.14 -42.69
C LYS A 174 33.59 58.38 -43.26
N LEU A 175 32.43 58.22 -43.96
CA LEU A 175 31.65 59.31 -44.45
C LEU A 175 31.12 60.20 -43.31
N ILE A 176 30.60 59.59 -42.25
CA ILE A 176 30.11 60.37 -41.09
C ILE A 176 31.25 61.11 -40.41
N ALA A 177 32.42 60.46 -40.27
CA ALA A 177 33.61 61.14 -39.72
C ALA A 177 34.01 62.36 -40.55
N GLY A 178 34.09 62.21 -41.89
CA GLY A 178 34.37 63.27 -42.80
C GLY A 178 33.35 64.43 -42.73
N LEU A 179 32.02 64.05 -42.79
CA LEU A 179 30.94 65.01 -42.72
C LEU A 179 30.90 65.80 -41.36
N LEU A 180 31.43 65.21 -40.28
CA LEU A 180 31.54 65.90 -38.97
C LEU A 180 32.90 66.45 -38.67
N GLY A 181 33.92 66.23 -39.53
CA GLY A 181 35.30 66.65 -39.28
C GLY A 181 35.95 65.97 -38.10
N LEU A 182 35.57 64.63 -37.86
CA LEU A 182 36.06 63.85 -36.75
C LEU A 182 37.01 62.73 -37.25
N GLU A 183 37.94 62.32 -36.34
CA GLU A 183 38.76 61.15 -36.61
C GLU A 183 37.92 59.85 -36.54
N LEU A 184 38.19 58.94 -37.47
CA LEU A 184 37.44 57.70 -37.58
C LEU A 184 37.49 56.83 -36.30
N ASP A 185 38.64 56.81 -35.62
CA ASP A 185 38.87 56.01 -34.38
C ASP A 185 38.00 56.49 -33.21
N GLU A 186 37.67 57.76 -33.19
CA GLU A 186 36.77 58.30 -32.15
C GLU A 186 35.34 57.79 -32.24
N LEU A 187 34.92 57.38 -33.45
CA LEU A 187 33.62 56.78 -33.70
C LEU A 187 33.64 55.24 -33.56
N ARG A 188 34.77 54.59 -33.89
CA ARG A 188 34.93 53.12 -33.89
C ARG A 188 34.97 52.49 -32.52
N GLN A 189 35.67 53.05 -31.54
CA GLN A 189 35.82 52.49 -30.18
C GLN A 189 34.50 52.29 -29.43
N ARG A 190 33.50 53.11 -29.66
CA ARG A 190 32.21 52.94 -29.01
C ARG A 190 31.25 51.98 -29.64
N ALA A 191 31.30 51.70 -30.87
CA ALA A 191 30.47 50.68 -31.51
C ALA A 191 30.82 49.27 -30.92
N GLN A 192 32.09 49.06 -30.65
CA GLN A 192 32.58 47.82 -30.05
C GLN A 192 32.25 47.67 -28.57
N GLN A 193 32.34 48.76 -27.75
CA GLN A 193 31.99 48.74 -26.34
C GLN A 193 30.48 48.54 -26.09
N ARG A 194 29.58 49.04 -26.91
CA ARG A 194 28.13 48.77 -26.81
C ARG A 194 27.76 47.33 -27.09
N ARG A 195 28.45 46.69 -28.03
CA ARG A 195 28.23 45.28 -28.37
C ARG A 195 28.71 44.38 -27.23
N GLN A 196 29.86 44.64 -26.63
CA GLN A 196 30.40 43.89 -25.49
C GLN A 196 29.50 43.98 -24.25
N ARG A 197 29.00 45.17 -23.89
CA ARG A 197 28.08 45.34 -22.74
C ARG A 197 26.74 44.61 -22.93
N ARG A 198 26.19 44.59 -24.12
CA ARG A 198 24.94 43.82 -24.39
C ARG A 198 25.18 42.33 -24.29
N MET A 199 26.30 41.82 -24.81
CA MET A 199 26.64 40.37 -24.68
C MET A 199 26.86 39.99 -23.22
N ALA A 200 27.58 40.80 -22.44
CA ALA A 200 27.80 40.58 -21.01
C ALA A 200 26.48 40.51 -20.22
N LEU A 201 25.52 41.41 -20.49
CA LEU A 201 24.20 41.38 -19.83
C LEU A 201 23.39 40.13 -20.19
N VAL A 202 23.42 39.69 -21.44
CA VAL A 202 22.73 38.44 -21.86
C VAL A 202 23.36 37.24 -21.19
N THR A 203 24.70 37.20 -21.12
CA THR A 203 25.42 36.11 -20.46
C THR A 203 25.10 36.02 -18.96
N VAL A 204 25.10 37.17 -18.26
CA VAL A 204 24.73 37.21 -16.83
C VAL A 204 23.28 36.81 -16.61
N ALA A 205 22.34 37.25 -17.45
CA ALA A 205 20.94 36.88 -17.36
C ALA A 205 20.72 35.37 -17.63
N SER A 206 21.43 34.80 -18.59
CA SER A 206 21.39 33.36 -18.90
C SER A 206 21.98 32.50 -17.77
N LEU A 207 23.11 32.96 -17.19
CA LEU A 207 23.71 32.28 -16.03
C LEU A 207 22.77 32.34 -14.79
N ALA A 208 22.17 33.51 -14.52
CA ALA A 208 21.22 33.68 -13.44
C ALA A 208 19.98 32.81 -13.65
N GLY A 209 19.46 32.70 -14.88
CA GLY A 209 18.37 31.79 -15.25
C GLY A 209 18.77 30.34 -15.04
N MET A 210 19.97 29.92 -15.43
CA MET A 210 20.46 28.56 -15.25
C MET A 210 20.67 28.19 -13.77
N VAL A 211 21.17 29.13 -12.97
CA VAL A 211 21.30 28.95 -11.51
C VAL A 211 19.92 28.84 -10.85
N LEU A 212 18.96 29.68 -11.25
CA LEU A 212 17.61 29.63 -10.70
C LEU A 212 16.89 28.32 -11.06
N THR A 213 16.97 27.92 -12.33
CA THR A 213 16.36 26.63 -12.75
C THR A 213 17.05 25.43 -12.11
N GLY A 214 18.37 25.48 -11.96
CA GLY A 214 19.12 24.46 -11.22
C GLY A 214 18.74 24.39 -9.75
N ALA A 215 18.62 25.55 -9.09
CA ALA A 215 18.18 25.63 -7.70
C ALA A 215 16.73 25.12 -7.51
N LEU A 216 15.83 25.46 -8.43
CA LEU A 216 14.45 24.96 -8.42
C LEU A 216 14.39 23.44 -8.65
N ALA A 217 15.17 22.90 -9.60
CA ALA A 217 15.26 21.48 -9.85
C ALA A 217 15.83 20.70 -8.65
N VAL A 218 16.89 21.22 -8.02
CA VAL A 218 17.45 20.64 -6.79
C VAL A 218 16.44 20.70 -5.65
N ASN A 219 15.75 21.83 -5.48
CA ASN A 219 14.75 21.97 -4.41
C ASN A 219 13.55 21.03 -4.64
N ALA A 220 13.07 20.89 -5.89
CA ALA A 220 12.02 19.94 -6.24
C ALA A 220 12.46 18.48 -5.99
N HIS A 221 13.69 18.15 -6.36
CA HIS A 221 14.25 16.81 -6.09
C HIS A 221 14.40 16.52 -4.59
N LEU A 222 14.92 17.50 -3.82
CA LEU A 222 15.00 17.37 -2.36
C LEU A 222 13.62 17.33 -1.68
N ALA A 223 12.64 18.05 -2.19
CA ALA A 223 11.27 18.01 -1.71
C ALA A 223 10.64 16.64 -2.00
N GLY A 224 10.85 16.06 -3.20
CA GLY A 224 10.44 14.72 -3.55
C GLY A 224 11.07 13.67 -2.61
N GLN A 225 12.39 13.71 -2.42
CA GLN A 225 13.06 12.79 -1.48
C GLN A 225 12.57 12.94 -0.02
N ARG A 226 12.22 14.16 0.41
CA ARG A 226 11.67 14.37 1.77
C ARG A 226 10.25 13.82 1.87
N ALA A 227 9.45 13.95 0.82
CA ALA A 227 8.10 13.38 0.77
C ALA A 227 8.17 11.83 0.78
N GLU A 228 9.02 11.23 -0.06
CA GLU A 228 9.27 9.78 -0.07
C GLU A 228 9.75 9.25 1.29
N ARG A 229 10.71 9.94 1.93
CA ARG A 229 11.17 9.54 3.27
C ARG A 229 10.09 9.65 4.33
N ARG A 230 9.24 10.67 4.28
CA ARG A 230 8.10 10.80 5.22
C ARG A 230 7.06 9.73 4.97
N HIS A 231 6.80 9.40 3.71
CA HIS A 231 5.90 8.32 3.34
C HIS A 231 6.43 6.97 3.85
N ALA A 232 7.69 6.65 3.57
CA ALA A 232 8.34 5.44 4.07
C ALA A 232 8.38 5.37 5.61
N GLN A 233 8.59 6.50 6.30
CA GLN A 233 8.53 6.55 7.77
C GLN A 233 7.12 6.34 8.32
N ALA A 234 6.09 6.84 7.63
CA ALA A 234 4.70 6.60 8.00
C ALA A 234 4.31 5.13 7.77
N GLU A 235 4.74 4.55 6.65
CA GLU A 235 4.55 3.13 6.35
C GLU A 235 5.24 2.23 7.38
N ASP A 236 6.49 2.52 7.74
CA ASP A 236 7.24 1.78 8.77
C ASP A 236 6.56 1.86 10.14
N LEU A 237 6.09 3.05 10.52
CA LEU A 237 5.33 3.24 11.75
C LEU A 237 4.01 2.47 11.75
N ILE A 238 3.27 2.49 10.64
CA ILE A 238 2.03 1.74 10.49
C ILE A 238 2.33 0.23 10.54
N GLY A 239 3.37 -0.23 9.86
CA GLY A 239 3.83 -1.62 9.93
C GLY A 239 4.14 -2.06 11.36
N PHE A 240 4.88 -1.27 12.11
CA PHE A 240 5.14 -1.51 13.54
C PHE A 240 3.85 -1.54 14.38
N MET A 241 2.94 -0.58 14.14
CA MET A 241 1.68 -0.49 14.88
C MET A 241 0.76 -1.69 14.58
N LEU A 242 0.72 -2.16 13.34
CA LEU A 242 -0.12 -3.29 12.92
C LEU A 242 0.50 -4.65 13.22
N GLY A 243 1.81 -4.73 13.39
CA GLY A 243 2.55 -5.96 13.72
C GLY A 243 2.95 -6.04 15.19
N ASP A 244 4.13 -5.53 15.52
CA ASP A 244 4.74 -5.71 16.84
C ASP A 244 3.89 -5.17 18.01
N LEU A 245 3.23 -4.03 17.81
CA LEU A 245 2.36 -3.45 18.85
C LEU A 245 1.11 -4.31 19.07
N TYR A 246 0.56 -4.92 18.00
CA TYR A 246 -0.56 -5.85 18.09
C TYR A 246 -0.24 -7.00 19.03
N HIS A 247 0.84 -7.74 18.78
CA HIS A 247 1.23 -8.88 19.59
C HIS A 247 1.40 -8.52 21.07
N ARG A 248 1.94 -7.33 21.36
CA ARG A 248 2.11 -6.84 22.74
C ARG A 248 0.80 -6.45 23.41
N LEU A 249 -0.13 -5.82 22.68
CA LEU A 249 -1.42 -5.42 23.22
C LEU A 249 -2.38 -6.60 23.37
N PHE A 250 -2.31 -7.55 22.44
CA PHE A 250 -3.03 -8.82 22.51
C PHE A 250 -2.67 -9.60 23.77
N ALA A 251 -1.37 -9.72 24.06
CA ALA A 251 -0.87 -10.42 25.25
C ALA A 251 -1.39 -9.85 26.60
N ILE A 252 -1.81 -8.57 26.62
CA ILE A 252 -2.35 -7.90 27.82
C ILE A 252 -3.85 -7.61 27.72
N ASN A 253 -4.52 -8.20 26.73
CA ASN A 253 -5.98 -8.09 26.48
C ASN A 253 -6.49 -6.63 26.34
N ARG A 254 -5.71 -5.75 25.67
CA ARG A 254 -6.08 -4.35 25.43
C ARG A 254 -6.49 -4.12 23.97
N LEU A 255 -7.46 -4.91 23.52
CA LEU A 255 -8.01 -4.88 22.16
C LEU A 255 -8.77 -3.56 21.88
N ASP A 256 -9.28 -2.89 22.90
CA ASP A 256 -9.91 -1.57 22.81
C ASP A 256 -8.97 -0.50 22.23
N VAL A 257 -7.72 -0.51 22.65
CA VAL A 257 -6.67 0.41 22.13
C VAL A 257 -6.37 0.09 20.67
N TYR A 258 -6.41 -1.18 20.31
CA TYR A 258 -6.02 -1.64 18.99
C TYR A 258 -7.04 -1.31 17.89
N THR A 259 -8.34 -1.33 18.21
CA THR A 259 -9.40 -0.85 17.29
C THR A 259 -9.11 0.59 16.84
N ALA A 260 -8.77 1.47 17.79
CA ALA A 260 -8.45 2.86 17.48
C ALA A 260 -7.20 3.02 16.58
N VAL A 261 -6.24 2.11 16.70
CA VAL A 261 -5.06 2.06 15.81
C VAL A 261 -5.45 1.66 14.39
N GLY A 262 -6.28 0.63 14.25
CA GLY A 262 -6.78 0.17 12.95
C GLY A 262 -7.61 1.25 12.24
N ASP A 263 -8.52 1.91 12.95
CA ASP A 263 -9.33 3.00 12.41
C ASP A 263 -8.45 4.18 11.95
N LYS A 264 -7.39 4.52 12.70
CA LYS A 264 -6.44 5.58 12.32
C LYS A 264 -5.59 5.19 11.12
N ALA A 265 -5.18 3.94 11.00
CA ALA A 265 -4.50 3.44 9.82
C ALA A 265 -5.42 3.52 8.58
N MET A 266 -6.69 3.16 8.71
CA MET A 266 -7.66 3.27 7.61
C MET A 266 -7.95 4.72 7.23
N GLU A 267 -8.03 5.65 8.19
CA GLU A 267 -8.14 7.09 7.90
C GLU A 267 -6.94 7.61 7.10
N TYR A 268 -5.73 7.17 7.44
CA TYR A 268 -4.53 7.47 6.67
C TYR A 268 -4.61 6.93 5.24
N PHE A 269 -4.96 5.65 5.06
CA PHE A 269 -5.06 5.04 3.73
C PHE A 269 -6.16 5.68 2.87
N ALA A 270 -7.28 6.10 3.46
CA ALA A 270 -8.36 6.79 2.77
C ALA A 270 -7.95 8.20 2.28
N GLY A 271 -6.94 8.79 2.91
CA GLY A 271 -6.39 10.09 2.51
C GLY A 271 -5.32 10.03 1.40
N LEU A 272 -4.90 8.82 0.97
CA LEU A 272 -3.91 8.67 -0.10
C LEU A 272 -4.57 8.84 -1.48
N GLU A 273 -3.87 9.53 -2.37
CA GLU A 273 -4.27 9.62 -3.77
C GLU A 273 -3.95 8.30 -4.52
N ALA A 274 -4.63 8.05 -5.63
CA ALA A 274 -4.45 6.81 -6.39
C ALA A 274 -3.00 6.61 -6.90
N GLU A 275 -2.26 7.71 -7.05
CA GLU A 275 -0.85 7.73 -7.47
C GLU A 275 0.12 7.31 -6.35
N ASP A 276 -0.31 7.45 -5.09
CA ASP A 276 0.47 7.09 -3.89
C ASP A 276 0.24 5.64 -3.44
N LEU A 277 -0.71 4.92 -4.07
CA LEU A 277 -1.01 3.53 -3.76
C LEU A 277 0.04 2.57 -4.33
N THR A 278 1.14 2.43 -3.61
CA THR A 278 2.19 1.45 -3.89
C THR A 278 1.71 0.03 -3.54
N ASP A 279 2.42 -1.00 -4.02
CA ASP A 279 2.13 -2.38 -3.64
C ASP A 279 2.34 -2.61 -2.13
N LEU A 280 3.32 -1.92 -1.54
CA LEU A 280 3.55 -1.94 -0.08
C LEU A 280 2.37 -1.31 0.67
N THR A 281 1.87 -0.15 0.22
CA THR A 281 0.70 0.51 0.82
C THR A 281 -0.54 -0.39 0.76
N LEU A 282 -0.77 -1.08 -0.38
CA LEU A 282 -1.88 -2.02 -0.53
C LEU A 282 -1.73 -3.23 0.42
N ALA A 283 -0.50 -3.75 0.59
CA ALA A 283 -0.23 -4.84 1.52
C ALA A 283 -0.49 -4.44 2.97
N GLN A 284 -0.05 -3.23 3.37
CA GLN A 284 -0.31 -2.69 4.70
C GLN A 284 -1.80 -2.42 4.95
N GLN A 285 -2.52 -1.92 3.94
CA GLN A 285 -3.97 -1.75 4.03
C GLN A 285 -4.68 -3.08 4.21
N ALA A 286 -4.27 -4.13 3.49
CA ALA A 286 -4.83 -5.48 3.66
C ALA A 286 -4.57 -6.02 5.07
N ALA A 287 -3.35 -5.81 5.62
CA ALA A 287 -3.01 -6.19 6.98
C ALA A 287 -3.84 -5.42 8.03
N ALA A 288 -4.02 -4.09 7.85
CA ALA A 288 -4.86 -3.28 8.73
C ALA A 288 -6.32 -3.74 8.77
N LEU A 289 -6.88 -4.05 7.59
CA LEU A 289 -8.25 -4.57 7.48
C LEU A 289 -8.40 -5.93 8.16
N ARG A 290 -7.39 -6.81 8.08
CA ARG A 290 -7.40 -8.08 8.78
C ARG A 290 -7.47 -7.87 10.29
N VAL A 291 -6.65 -6.99 10.82
CA VAL A 291 -6.63 -6.64 12.24
C VAL A 291 -7.97 -6.04 12.72
N ILE A 292 -8.57 -5.16 11.93
CA ILE A 292 -9.91 -4.61 12.22
C ILE A 292 -10.93 -5.74 12.24
N GLY A 293 -10.83 -6.67 11.29
CA GLY A 293 -11.69 -7.85 11.24
C GLY A 293 -11.54 -8.73 12.47
N GLU A 294 -10.32 -9.05 12.91
CA GLU A 294 -10.01 -9.81 14.12
C GLU A 294 -10.62 -9.14 15.37
N THR A 295 -10.42 -7.82 15.51
CA THR A 295 -10.95 -7.07 16.65
C THR A 295 -12.48 -7.07 16.67
N ARG A 296 -13.14 -6.91 15.51
CA ARG A 296 -14.60 -6.98 15.42
C ARG A 296 -15.12 -8.37 15.75
N LEU A 297 -14.39 -9.40 15.34
CA LEU A 297 -14.69 -10.80 15.64
C LEU A 297 -14.65 -11.05 17.15
N ASP A 298 -13.61 -10.59 17.84
CA ASP A 298 -13.48 -10.71 19.29
C ASP A 298 -14.60 -9.97 20.07
N GLN A 299 -15.15 -8.91 19.47
CA GLN A 299 -16.30 -8.17 19.98
C GLN A 299 -17.65 -8.82 19.62
N GLY A 300 -17.64 -9.96 18.93
CA GLY A 300 -18.85 -10.67 18.46
C GLY A 300 -19.51 -10.06 17.22
N GLY A 301 -18.86 -9.09 16.57
CA GLY A 301 -19.38 -8.39 15.39
C GLY A 301 -19.09 -9.14 14.08
N LEU A 302 -19.69 -10.32 13.87
CA LEU A 302 -19.42 -11.22 12.73
C LEU A 302 -19.59 -10.55 11.37
N ASP A 303 -20.61 -9.72 11.17
CA ASP A 303 -20.87 -9.03 9.89
C ASP A 303 -19.76 -8.03 9.55
N GLY A 304 -19.40 -7.20 10.53
CA GLY A 304 -18.33 -6.22 10.36
C GLY A 304 -16.95 -6.85 10.19
N ALA A 305 -16.71 -8.00 10.83
CA ALA A 305 -15.49 -8.79 10.64
C ALA A 305 -15.41 -9.35 9.21
N LEU A 306 -16.50 -9.94 8.72
CA LEU A 306 -16.58 -10.49 7.36
C LEU A 306 -16.36 -9.42 6.29
N GLU A 307 -16.93 -8.22 6.48
CA GLU A 307 -16.72 -7.08 5.57
C GLU A 307 -15.23 -6.70 5.50
N ALA A 308 -14.58 -6.53 6.65
CA ALA A 308 -13.17 -6.18 6.72
C ALA A 308 -12.27 -7.25 6.10
N PHE A 309 -12.51 -8.54 6.40
CA PHE A 309 -11.72 -9.63 5.82
C PHE A 309 -11.95 -9.78 4.31
N THR A 310 -13.18 -9.53 3.81
CA THR A 310 -13.48 -9.58 2.38
C THR A 310 -12.74 -8.47 1.63
N GLU A 311 -12.65 -7.28 2.19
CA GLU A 311 -11.89 -6.19 1.59
C GLU A 311 -10.38 -6.47 1.65
N SER A 312 -9.85 -7.04 2.75
CA SER A 312 -8.47 -7.52 2.85
C SER A 312 -8.18 -8.55 1.74
N LEU A 313 -9.06 -9.53 1.55
CA LEU A 313 -8.96 -10.53 0.48
C LEU A 313 -8.90 -9.89 -0.91
N ARG A 314 -9.74 -8.88 -1.17
CA ARG A 314 -9.76 -8.15 -2.44
C ARG A 314 -8.41 -7.48 -2.74
N LEU A 315 -7.80 -6.87 -1.73
CA LEU A 315 -6.48 -6.23 -1.86
C LEU A 315 -5.37 -7.27 -2.06
N ALA A 316 -5.38 -8.35 -1.28
CA ALA A 316 -4.42 -9.45 -1.40
C ALA A 316 -4.48 -10.10 -2.80
N ARG A 317 -5.67 -10.34 -3.35
CA ARG A 317 -5.84 -10.84 -4.73
C ARG A 317 -5.24 -9.89 -5.76
N ARG A 318 -5.47 -8.59 -5.63
CA ARG A 318 -4.90 -7.58 -6.54
C ARG A 318 -3.37 -7.57 -6.51
N LEU A 319 -2.77 -7.79 -5.35
CA LEU A 319 -1.31 -7.89 -5.21
C LEU A 319 -0.79 -9.17 -5.88
N VAL A 320 -1.42 -10.31 -5.64
CA VAL A 320 -1.06 -11.60 -6.26
C VAL A 320 -1.21 -11.56 -7.78
N GLU A 321 -2.25 -10.90 -8.33
CA GLU A 321 -2.41 -10.70 -9.78
C GLU A 321 -1.22 -9.93 -10.40
N ARG A 322 -0.59 -9.02 -9.66
CA ARG A 322 0.58 -8.24 -10.12
C ARG A 322 1.88 -9.04 -10.04
N ALA A 323 2.05 -9.84 -9.00
CA ALA A 323 3.22 -10.69 -8.82
C ALA A 323 2.81 -12.04 -8.20
N PRO A 324 2.41 -13.02 -9.05
CA PRO A 324 1.91 -14.31 -8.60
C PRO A 324 2.91 -15.12 -7.76
N ASP A 325 4.21 -14.92 -7.99
CA ASP A 325 5.28 -15.66 -7.30
C ASP A 325 5.75 -14.99 -6.00
N HIS A 326 5.11 -13.87 -5.57
CA HIS A 326 5.51 -13.17 -4.34
C HIS A 326 4.95 -13.88 -3.11
N ALA A 327 5.81 -14.58 -2.37
CA ALA A 327 5.43 -15.44 -1.24
C ALA A 327 4.62 -14.73 -0.15
N ASP A 328 5.01 -13.50 0.24
CA ASP A 328 4.30 -12.76 1.29
C ASP A 328 2.89 -12.37 0.86
N TRP A 329 2.67 -12.07 -0.43
CA TRP A 329 1.35 -11.73 -0.94
C TRP A 329 0.45 -12.96 -1.06
N GLN A 330 1.00 -14.10 -1.47
CA GLN A 330 0.31 -15.38 -1.42
C GLN A 330 -0.07 -15.75 0.02
N THR A 331 0.85 -15.55 0.97
CA THR A 331 0.59 -15.76 2.39
C THR A 331 -0.53 -14.84 2.90
N SER A 332 -0.52 -13.56 2.54
CA SER A 332 -1.58 -12.61 2.90
C SER A 332 -2.95 -13.01 2.32
N LEU A 333 -2.94 -13.56 1.09
CA LEU A 333 -4.14 -14.11 0.45
C LEU A 333 -4.67 -15.30 1.25
N ALA A 334 -3.80 -16.25 1.61
CA ALA A 334 -4.15 -17.42 2.40
C ALA A 334 -4.68 -17.04 3.81
N ASP A 335 -4.08 -16.04 4.45
CA ASP A 335 -4.52 -15.56 5.75
C ASP A 335 -5.91 -14.90 5.67
N SER A 336 -6.22 -14.17 4.59
CA SER A 336 -7.54 -13.58 4.36
C SER A 336 -8.62 -14.65 4.14
N GLU A 337 -8.32 -15.72 3.36
CA GLU A 337 -9.22 -16.87 3.19
C GLU A 337 -9.47 -17.58 4.54
N ASN A 338 -8.44 -17.70 5.39
CA ASN A 338 -8.57 -18.29 6.73
C ASN A 338 -9.60 -17.55 7.60
N TRP A 339 -9.47 -16.23 7.69
CA TRP A 339 -10.33 -15.44 8.57
C TRP A 339 -11.78 -15.41 8.09
N ILE A 340 -12.00 -15.37 6.77
CA ILE A 340 -13.34 -15.49 6.20
C ILE A 340 -13.93 -16.88 6.53
N GLY A 341 -13.13 -17.94 6.37
CA GLY A 341 -13.51 -19.29 6.75
C GLY A 341 -13.90 -19.40 8.23
N PHE A 342 -13.14 -18.75 9.10
CA PHE A 342 -13.41 -18.71 10.53
C PHE A 342 -14.73 -18.01 10.88
N VAL A 343 -15.04 -16.87 10.21
CA VAL A 343 -16.35 -16.21 10.39
C VAL A 343 -17.49 -17.10 9.94
N HIS A 344 -17.38 -17.78 8.79
CA HIS A 344 -18.39 -18.73 8.33
C HIS A 344 -18.57 -19.89 9.31
N TRP A 345 -17.46 -20.39 9.87
CA TRP A 345 -17.52 -21.43 10.90
C TRP A 345 -18.28 -20.94 12.15
N GLN A 346 -18.00 -19.72 12.64
CA GLN A 346 -18.69 -19.11 13.77
C GLN A 346 -20.21 -18.93 13.53
N ARG A 347 -20.61 -18.76 12.26
CA ARG A 347 -22.01 -18.68 11.85
C ARG A 347 -22.68 -20.04 11.66
N GLY A 348 -21.94 -21.14 11.78
CA GLY A 348 -22.43 -22.46 11.45
C GLY A 348 -22.56 -22.75 9.95
N GLU A 349 -22.02 -21.88 9.09
CA GLU A 349 -22.02 -22.01 7.62
C GLU A 349 -20.90 -22.95 7.18
N LEU A 350 -20.98 -24.22 7.60
CA LEU A 350 -19.87 -25.18 7.54
C LEU A 350 -19.36 -25.46 6.12
N ASP A 351 -20.22 -25.43 5.09
CA ASP A 351 -19.80 -25.64 3.71
C ASP A 351 -18.94 -24.48 3.19
N LEU A 352 -19.33 -23.24 3.51
CA LEU A 352 -18.55 -22.06 3.16
C LEU A 352 -17.23 -22.01 3.92
N ALA A 353 -17.23 -22.39 5.18
CA ALA A 353 -16.01 -22.47 5.99
C ALA A 353 -15.02 -23.48 5.39
N ALA A 354 -15.49 -24.70 5.03
CA ALA A 354 -14.65 -25.72 4.40
C ALA A 354 -14.02 -25.20 3.09
N GLU A 355 -14.83 -24.61 2.19
CA GLU A 355 -14.34 -24.04 0.93
C GLU A 355 -13.21 -23.04 1.14
N ARG A 356 -13.31 -22.18 2.18
CA ARG A 356 -12.29 -21.19 2.48
C ARG A 356 -11.01 -21.79 3.03
N PHE A 357 -11.12 -22.76 3.93
CA PHE A 357 -9.95 -23.46 4.48
C PHE A 357 -9.24 -24.33 3.43
N GLU A 358 -9.98 -24.96 2.52
CA GLU A 358 -9.42 -25.70 1.38
C GLU A 358 -8.63 -24.77 0.45
N ARG A 359 -9.18 -23.60 0.09
CA ARG A 359 -8.48 -22.60 -0.73
C ARG A 359 -7.21 -22.09 -0.04
N ARG A 360 -7.27 -21.82 1.27
CA ARG A 360 -6.07 -21.50 2.04
C ARG A 360 -4.99 -22.56 1.88
N LEU A 361 -5.35 -23.83 2.08
CA LEU A 361 -4.42 -24.95 1.99
C LEU A 361 -3.84 -25.11 0.59
N GLU A 362 -4.64 -24.94 -0.47
CA GLU A 362 -4.15 -24.93 -1.87
C GLU A 362 -3.03 -23.91 -2.06
N ILE A 363 -3.21 -22.69 -1.55
CA ILE A 363 -2.19 -21.63 -1.66
C ILE A 363 -0.93 -21.97 -0.86
N LEU A 364 -1.09 -22.43 0.38
CA LEU A 364 0.04 -22.75 1.26
C LEU A 364 0.82 -23.96 0.77
N HIS A 365 0.16 -25.00 0.23
CA HIS A 365 0.83 -26.15 -0.40
C HIS A 365 1.61 -25.72 -1.65
N ALA A 366 1.05 -24.88 -2.50
CA ALA A 366 1.77 -24.35 -3.66
C ALA A 366 3.04 -23.56 -3.26
N LEU A 367 2.99 -22.84 -2.14
CA LEU A 367 4.18 -22.16 -1.58
C LEU A 367 5.20 -23.17 -1.05
N ALA A 368 4.76 -24.25 -0.40
CA ALA A 368 5.64 -25.29 0.12
C ALA A 368 6.31 -26.11 -0.99
N ASP A 369 5.63 -26.29 -2.13
CA ASP A 369 6.16 -26.97 -3.32
C ASP A 369 7.18 -26.12 -4.08
N ALA A 370 7.10 -24.78 -3.98
CA ALA A 370 8.02 -23.85 -4.64
C ALA A 370 9.41 -23.81 -3.98
N GLY A 371 9.55 -24.29 -2.74
CA GLY A 371 10.81 -24.36 -2.00
C GLY A 371 10.68 -25.05 -0.66
N PRO A 372 11.78 -25.35 0.03
CA PRO A 372 11.71 -25.97 1.35
C PRO A 372 10.97 -25.05 2.32
N PRO A 373 9.85 -25.51 2.92
CA PRO A 373 9.06 -24.68 3.82
C PRO A 373 9.84 -24.40 5.10
N ASP A 374 9.80 -23.15 5.54
CA ASP A 374 10.27 -22.74 6.86
C ASP A 374 9.25 -23.08 7.96
N VAL A 375 9.63 -22.87 9.21
CA VAL A 375 8.77 -23.10 10.37
C VAL A 375 7.46 -22.31 10.29
N GLY A 376 7.50 -21.06 9.81
CA GLY A 376 6.32 -20.21 9.72
C GLY A 376 5.31 -20.72 8.68
N LEU A 377 5.76 -21.21 7.52
CA LEU A 377 4.89 -21.80 6.51
C LEU A 377 4.30 -23.13 6.98
N LEU A 378 5.11 -23.97 7.66
CA LEU A 378 4.64 -25.22 8.25
C LEU A 378 3.57 -24.98 9.31
N ASP A 379 3.77 -24.00 10.19
CA ASP A 379 2.79 -23.60 11.21
C ASP A 379 1.45 -23.17 10.58
N LYS A 380 1.51 -22.32 9.52
CA LYS A 380 0.31 -21.92 8.78
C LYS A 380 -0.43 -23.10 8.13
N LEU A 381 0.29 -24.10 7.61
CA LEU A 381 -0.29 -25.33 7.09
C LEU A 381 -0.95 -26.15 8.22
N GLY A 382 -0.29 -26.30 9.37
CA GLY A 382 -0.84 -26.98 10.53
C GLY A 382 -2.16 -26.36 11.01
N ILE A 383 -2.18 -25.03 11.16
CA ILE A 383 -3.42 -24.29 11.50
C ILE A 383 -4.51 -24.51 10.43
N GLY A 384 -4.14 -24.50 9.13
CA GLY A 384 -5.10 -24.74 8.04
C GLY A 384 -5.76 -26.10 8.13
N HIS A 385 -4.97 -27.16 8.30
CA HIS A 385 -5.49 -28.53 8.46
C HIS A 385 -6.28 -28.69 9.76
N THR A 386 -5.88 -28.02 10.86
CA THR A 386 -6.64 -28.02 12.11
C THR A 386 -8.04 -27.42 11.90
N ASN A 387 -8.14 -26.27 11.24
CA ASN A 387 -9.42 -25.62 10.97
C ASN A 387 -10.31 -26.47 10.04
N LEU A 388 -9.72 -27.03 8.98
CA LEU A 388 -10.45 -27.93 8.08
C LEU A 388 -10.94 -29.17 8.83
N GLY A 389 -10.10 -29.80 9.66
CA GLY A 389 -10.45 -30.97 10.48
C GLY A 389 -11.62 -30.66 11.42
N ARG A 390 -11.65 -29.50 12.06
CA ARG A 390 -12.77 -29.08 12.90
C ARG A 390 -14.08 -28.94 12.14
N VAL A 391 -14.04 -28.36 10.95
CA VAL A 391 -15.24 -28.22 10.09
C VAL A 391 -15.71 -29.58 9.62
N GLN A 392 -14.80 -30.47 9.19
CA GLN A 392 -15.12 -31.85 8.79
C GLN A 392 -15.74 -32.64 9.96
N GLU A 393 -15.20 -32.48 11.18
CA GLU A 393 -15.75 -33.08 12.39
C GLU A 393 -17.19 -32.59 12.67
N ALA A 394 -17.42 -31.24 12.58
CA ALA A 394 -18.74 -30.64 12.77
C ALA A 394 -19.75 -31.14 11.71
N ARG A 395 -19.29 -31.46 10.49
CA ARG A 395 -20.10 -32.06 9.41
C ARG A 395 -20.31 -33.55 9.58
N GLY A 396 -19.74 -34.19 10.63
CA GLY A 396 -19.78 -35.61 10.84
C GLY A 396 -18.88 -36.42 9.88
N GLN A 397 -17.96 -35.78 9.17
CA GLN A 397 -17.00 -36.37 8.23
C GLN A 397 -15.75 -36.83 9.00
N PHE A 398 -15.94 -37.76 9.95
CA PHE A 398 -14.92 -38.13 10.94
C PHE A 398 -13.65 -38.73 10.35
N ASP A 399 -13.76 -39.56 9.28
CA ASP A 399 -12.57 -40.11 8.63
C ASP A 399 -11.73 -39.03 7.94
N ALA A 400 -12.38 -38.06 7.29
CA ALA A 400 -11.69 -36.89 6.70
C ALA A 400 -11.06 -36.01 7.78
N ALA A 401 -11.75 -35.75 8.89
CA ALA A 401 -11.23 -35.01 10.02
C ALA A 401 -9.99 -35.73 10.63
N LEU A 402 -10.05 -37.06 10.78
CA LEU A 402 -8.91 -37.84 11.27
C LEU A 402 -7.69 -37.72 10.35
N ALA A 403 -7.91 -37.75 9.03
CA ALA A 403 -6.84 -37.54 8.04
C ALA A 403 -6.26 -36.13 8.16
N SER A 404 -7.12 -35.10 8.28
CA SER A 404 -6.65 -33.70 8.46
C SER A 404 -5.85 -33.53 9.74
N TYR A 405 -6.27 -34.09 10.87
CA TYR A 405 -5.52 -34.06 12.12
C TYR A 405 -4.23 -34.89 12.05
N GLY A 406 -4.19 -35.95 11.25
CA GLY A 406 -2.98 -36.71 10.94
C GLY A 406 -1.92 -35.81 10.25
N GLU A 407 -2.33 -35.07 9.23
CA GLU A 407 -1.46 -34.08 8.56
C GLU A 407 -0.93 -33.00 9.55
N VAL A 408 -1.77 -32.56 10.50
CA VAL A 408 -1.34 -31.64 11.56
C VAL A 408 -0.21 -32.26 12.39
N SER A 409 -0.35 -33.53 12.81
CA SER A 409 0.67 -34.24 13.58
C SER A 409 1.98 -34.34 12.79
N ASP A 410 1.95 -34.79 11.54
CA ASP A 410 3.12 -34.92 10.68
C ASP A 410 3.83 -33.55 10.45
N ILE A 411 3.06 -32.48 10.29
CA ILE A 411 3.58 -31.13 10.14
C ILE A 411 4.30 -30.69 11.42
N TYR A 412 3.65 -30.80 12.59
CA TYR A 412 4.24 -30.35 13.83
C TYR A 412 5.36 -31.25 14.37
N GLU A 413 5.43 -32.54 13.98
CA GLU A 413 6.63 -33.35 14.17
C GLU A 413 7.83 -32.77 13.42
N ARG A 414 7.64 -32.31 12.16
CA ARG A 414 8.68 -31.63 11.39
C ARG A 414 9.05 -30.30 12.03
N VAL A 415 8.06 -29.51 12.47
CA VAL A 415 8.26 -28.24 13.17
C VAL A 415 9.08 -28.45 14.45
N ALA A 416 8.73 -29.44 15.28
CA ALA A 416 9.45 -29.78 16.50
C ALA A 416 10.91 -30.21 16.22
N ALA A 417 11.19 -30.84 15.08
CA ALA A 417 12.55 -31.17 14.67
C ALA A 417 13.37 -29.93 14.25
N LEU A 418 12.71 -28.90 13.67
CA LEU A 418 13.34 -27.64 13.24
C LEU A 418 13.50 -26.63 14.39
N ALA A 419 12.57 -26.63 15.34
CA ALA A 419 12.52 -25.71 16.46
C ALA A 419 12.26 -26.46 17.80
N PRO A 420 13.20 -27.31 18.25
CA PRO A 420 12.97 -28.22 19.38
C PRO A 420 12.82 -27.50 20.73
N ASP A 421 13.36 -26.29 20.85
CA ASP A 421 13.34 -25.49 22.07
C ASP A 421 12.14 -24.54 22.18
N ASP A 422 11.27 -24.48 21.16
CA ASP A 422 10.08 -23.65 21.18
C ASP A 422 8.91 -24.39 21.85
N PRO A 423 8.47 -23.98 23.05
CA PRO A 423 7.42 -24.66 23.78
C PRO A 423 6.03 -24.50 23.15
N GLU A 424 5.76 -23.37 22.47
CA GLU A 424 4.45 -23.12 21.84
C GLU A 424 4.26 -24.04 20.63
N LEU A 425 5.26 -24.19 19.78
CA LEU A 425 5.21 -25.08 18.63
C LEU A 425 5.14 -26.57 19.06
N ARG A 426 5.79 -26.94 20.16
CA ARG A 426 5.65 -28.27 20.75
C ARG A 426 4.27 -28.50 21.35
N LEU A 427 3.65 -27.45 21.88
CA LEU A 427 2.28 -27.52 22.40
C LEU A 427 1.27 -27.81 21.29
N GLU A 428 1.47 -27.21 20.09
CA GLU A 428 0.64 -27.49 18.91
C GLU A 428 0.72 -28.97 18.50
N LEU A 429 1.89 -29.60 18.58
CA LEU A 429 2.01 -31.05 18.39
C LEU A 429 1.17 -31.82 19.43
N GLY A 430 1.19 -31.40 20.69
CA GLY A 430 0.32 -31.97 21.73
C GLY A 430 -1.16 -31.83 21.38
N PHE A 431 -1.60 -30.66 20.89
CA PHE A 431 -2.98 -30.45 20.47
C PHE A 431 -3.37 -31.31 19.26
N ALA A 432 -2.44 -31.57 18.32
CA ALA A 432 -2.70 -32.49 17.21
C ALA A 432 -3.02 -33.92 17.72
N HIS A 433 -2.19 -34.46 18.59
CA HIS A 433 -2.42 -35.75 19.22
C HIS A 433 -3.71 -35.79 20.06
N ASN A 434 -4.02 -34.70 20.78
CA ASN A 434 -5.27 -34.59 21.53
C ASN A 434 -6.49 -34.63 20.58
N ASN A 435 -6.47 -33.92 19.47
CA ASN A 435 -7.58 -33.89 18.50
C ASN A 435 -7.81 -35.26 17.89
N ILE A 436 -6.72 -35.96 17.50
CA ILE A 436 -6.79 -37.33 17.00
C ILE A 436 -7.40 -38.24 18.09
N GLY A 437 -6.93 -38.16 19.32
CA GLY A 437 -7.39 -38.98 20.44
C GLY A 437 -8.87 -38.77 20.74
N VAL A 438 -9.33 -37.53 20.81
CA VAL A 438 -10.75 -37.20 21.05
C VAL A 438 -11.65 -37.65 19.90
N LEU A 439 -11.21 -37.50 18.65
CA LEU A 439 -11.96 -37.98 17.49
C LEU A 439 -11.99 -39.50 17.43
N ALA A 440 -10.91 -40.16 17.79
CA ALA A 440 -10.82 -41.62 17.87
C ALA A 440 -11.82 -42.20 18.88
N ILE A 441 -12.11 -41.51 19.99
CA ILE A 441 -13.19 -41.92 20.92
C ILE A 441 -14.54 -41.92 20.20
N LYS A 442 -14.86 -40.90 19.42
CA LYS A 442 -16.13 -40.78 18.66
C LYS A 442 -16.25 -41.86 17.58
N LEU A 443 -15.11 -42.31 17.04
CA LEU A 443 -15.01 -43.41 16.07
C LEU A 443 -14.98 -44.78 16.73
N GLY A 444 -14.99 -44.90 18.05
CA GLY A 444 -14.85 -46.13 18.79
C GLY A 444 -13.46 -46.78 18.68
N GLN A 445 -12.44 -46.00 18.27
CA GLN A 445 -11.04 -46.49 18.13
C GLN A 445 -10.29 -46.28 19.44
N LEU A 446 -10.74 -46.90 20.55
CA LEU A 446 -10.26 -46.64 21.91
C LEU A 446 -8.76 -46.91 22.11
N ASP A 447 -8.18 -47.88 21.37
CA ASP A 447 -6.72 -48.13 21.40
C ASP A 447 -5.93 -46.95 20.77
N LEU A 448 -6.41 -46.40 19.66
CA LEU A 448 -5.82 -45.21 19.05
C LEU A 448 -5.95 -44.02 19.99
N ALA A 449 -7.14 -43.81 20.53
CA ALA A 449 -7.40 -42.71 21.47
C ALA A 449 -6.44 -42.72 22.66
N GLU A 450 -6.25 -43.87 23.29
CA GLU A 450 -5.34 -43.99 24.44
C GLU A 450 -3.88 -43.72 24.08
N ARG A 451 -3.39 -44.19 22.92
CA ARG A 451 -2.03 -43.92 22.47
C ARG A 451 -1.80 -42.43 22.25
N GLU A 452 -2.69 -41.81 21.47
CA GLU A 452 -2.56 -40.38 21.09
C GLU A 452 -2.67 -39.49 22.33
N LEU A 453 -3.61 -39.75 23.24
CA LEU A 453 -3.78 -38.98 24.47
C LEU A 453 -2.61 -39.15 25.45
N ARG A 454 -1.94 -40.33 25.46
CA ARG A 454 -0.67 -40.48 26.21
C ARG A 454 0.48 -39.69 25.60
N THR A 455 0.56 -39.62 24.28
CA THR A 455 1.56 -38.80 23.58
C THR A 455 1.35 -37.34 23.90
N ASP A 456 0.11 -36.84 23.79
CA ASP A 456 -0.27 -35.48 24.20
C ASP A 456 0.17 -35.17 25.64
N LEU A 457 -0.20 -36.06 26.58
CA LEU A 457 0.18 -35.91 28.00
C LEU A 457 1.69 -35.82 28.17
N GLY A 458 2.47 -36.71 27.50
CA GLY A 458 3.92 -36.71 27.59
C GLY A 458 4.55 -35.41 27.09
N ILE A 459 4.05 -34.85 26.00
CA ILE A 459 4.51 -33.57 25.45
C ILE A 459 4.22 -32.44 26.44
N LYS A 460 2.98 -32.33 26.94
CA LYS A 460 2.58 -31.27 27.88
C LYS A 460 3.30 -31.36 29.21
N GLN A 461 3.54 -32.58 29.70
CA GLN A 461 4.33 -32.79 30.91
C GLN A 461 5.78 -32.27 30.75
N ALA A 462 6.43 -32.61 29.63
CA ALA A 462 7.77 -32.14 29.34
C ALA A 462 7.85 -30.59 29.20
N ILE A 463 6.82 -29.94 28.71
CA ILE A 463 6.73 -28.48 28.63
C ILE A 463 6.59 -27.88 30.04
N VAL A 464 5.73 -28.47 30.89
CA VAL A 464 5.55 -28.03 32.27
C VAL A 464 6.81 -28.28 33.11
N ASP A 465 7.53 -29.38 32.87
CA ASP A 465 8.79 -29.68 33.55
C ASP A 465 9.89 -28.63 33.25
N ALA A 466 9.87 -28.09 32.02
CA ALA A 466 10.78 -27.01 31.58
C ALA A 466 10.41 -25.66 32.19
N ASP A 467 9.11 -25.34 32.31
CA ASP A 467 8.62 -24.12 32.98
C ASP A 467 7.45 -24.42 33.91
N PRO A 468 7.76 -24.87 35.16
CA PRO A 468 6.73 -25.21 36.15
C PRO A 468 5.91 -24.00 36.61
N GLY A 469 6.39 -22.78 36.36
CA GLY A 469 5.73 -21.54 36.77
C GLY A 469 4.58 -21.13 35.86
N HIS A 470 4.57 -21.56 34.59
CA HIS A 470 3.63 -21.11 33.60
C HIS A 470 2.22 -21.70 33.80
N ALA A 471 1.26 -20.85 34.20
CA ALA A 471 -0.10 -21.28 34.56
C ALA A 471 -0.86 -21.86 33.36
N GLY A 472 -0.66 -21.34 32.15
CA GLY A 472 -1.28 -21.82 30.92
C GLY A 472 -0.85 -23.25 30.60
N TYR A 473 0.43 -23.58 30.65
CA TYR A 473 0.95 -24.92 30.39
C TYR A 473 0.39 -25.93 31.41
N ARG A 474 0.31 -25.57 32.69
CA ARG A 474 -0.34 -26.41 33.70
C ARG A 474 -1.83 -26.64 33.42
N SER A 475 -2.54 -25.64 32.90
CA SER A 475 -3.93 -25.79 32.50
C SER A 475 -4.09 -26.81 31.36
N TYR A 476 -3.23 -26.74 30.35
CA TYR A 476 -3.24 -27.71 29.25
C TYR A 476 -2.85 -29.11 29.71
N LEU A 477 -1.90 -29.22 30.66
CA LEU A 477 -1.55 -30.50 31.28
C LEU A 477 -2.74 -31.10 32.04
N ALA A 478 -3.48 -30.31 32.80
CA ALA A 478 -4.70 -30.78 33.47
C ALA A 478 -5.74 -31.31 32.46
N THR A 479 -5.92 -30.62 31.33
CA THR A 479 -6.81 -31.08 30.25
C THR A 479 -6.37 -32.41 29.65
N ALA A 480 -5.06 -32.63 29.44
CA ALA A 480 -4.54 -33.88 28.93
C ALA A 480 -4.84 -35.07 29.90
N HIS A 481 -4.64 -34.85 31.21
CA HIS A 481 -5.02 -35.84 32.23
C HIS A 481 -6.54 -36.14 32.23
N ILE A 482 -7.38 -35.12 32.02
CA ILE A 482 -8.85 -35.31 31.92
C ILE A 482 -9.22 -36.21 30.72
N TRP A 483 -8.64 -35.95 29.56
CA TRP A 483 -8.93 -36.74 28.36
C TRP A 483 -8.41 -38.18 28.47
N LEU A 484 -7.18 -38.37 28.96
CA LEU A 484 -6.63 -39.71 29.22
C LEU A 484 -7.47 -40.44 30.26
N GLY A 485 -7.84 -39.81 31.36
CA GLY A 485 -8.73 -40.37 32.35
C GLY A 485 -10.07 -40.82 31.75
N GLY A 486 -10.65 -40.04 30.84
CA GLY A 486 -11.89 -40.38 30.15
C GLY A 486 -11.78 -41.60 29.26
N VAL A 487 -10.72 -41.78 28.47
CA VAL A 487 -10.56 -42.99 27.64
C VAL A 487 -10.25 -44.22 28.48
N LEU A 488 -9.51 -44.09 29.58
CA LEU A 488 -9.27 -45.20 30.52
C LEU A 488 -10.57 -45.65 31.17
N GLU A 489 -11.45 -44.73 31.53
CA GLU A 489 -12.79 -45.00 32.04
C GLU A 489 -13.63 -45.81 31.02
N LEU A 490 -13.65 -45.40 29.74
CA LEU A 490 -14.35 -46.12 28.67
C LEU A 490 -13.84 -47.54 28.48
N ARG A 491 -12.58 -47.80 28.77
CA ARG A 491 -11.92 -49.14 28.71
C ARG A 491 -12.08 -49.92 30.00
N GLY A 492 -12.72 -49.39 31.02
CA GLY A 492 -12.92 -50.04 32.33
C GLY A 492 -11.65 -50.13 33.17
N ASN A 493 -10.67 -49.29 32.91
CA ASN A 493 -9.51 -49.11 33.78
C ASN A 493 -9.79 -47.98 34.78
N ASP A 494 -10.69 -48.22 35.74
CA ASP A 494 -11.20 -47.24 36.69
C ASP A 494 -10.11 -46.72 37.66
N ASP A 495 -9.12 -47.57 38.01
CA ASP A 495 -7.99 -47.12 38.84
C ASP A 495 -7.09 -46.18 38.08
N GLY A 496 -6.78 -46.48 36.83
CA GLY A 496 -6.02 -45.57 35.94
C GLY A 496 -6.76 -44.27 35.70
N ALA A 497 -8.05 -44.30 35.42
CA ALA A 497 -8.89 -43.14 35.24
C ALA A 497 -8.90 -42.23 36.49
N ARG A 498 -9.03 -42.85 37.69
CA ARG A 498 -8.97 -42.16 38.97
C ARG A 498 -7.66 -41.43 39.15
N ALA A 499 -6.55 -42.08 38.94
CA ALA A 499 -5.20 -41.49 39.12
C ALA A 499 -5.00 -40.25 38.24
N GLU A 500 -5.40 -40.35 36.96
CA GLU A 500 -5.33 -39.24 35.99
C GLU A 500 -6.25 -38.09 36.42
N LEU A 501 -7.50 -38.34 36.76
CA LEU A 501 -8.45 -37.31 37.17
C LEU A 501 -8.10 -36.63 38.51
N GLU A 502 -7.51 -37.40 39.48
CA GLU A 502 -7.02 -36.81 40.73
C GLU A 502 -5.81 -35.91 40.49
N THR A 503 -4.92 -36.27 39.53
CA THR A 503 -3.81 -35.39 39.14
C THR A 503 -4.35 -34.11 38.48
N ALA A 504 -5.30 -34.21 37.60
CA ALA A 504 -5.98 -33.07 37.00
C ALA A 504 -6.63 -32.16 38.08
N GLN A 505 -7.29 -32.77 39.06
CA GLN A 505 -7.88 -32.03 40.19
C GLN A 505 -6.83 -31.25 41.01
N LEU A 506 -5.69 -31.86 41.34
CA LEU A 506 -4.62 -31.19 42.09
C LEU A 506 -4.10 -29.98 41.31
N ILE A 507 -3.88 -30.09 40.00
CA ILE A 507 -3.41 -29.00 39.15
C ILE A 507 -4.47 -27.89 39.07
N ALA A 508 -5.75 -28.23 38.79
CA ALA A 508 -6.83 -27.27 38.66
C ALA A 508 -7.11 -26.54 39.99
N ALA A 509 -7.10 -27.25 41.14
CA ALA A 509 -7.27 -26.67 42.45
C ALA A 509 -6.15 -25.65 42.75
N ARG A 510 -4.90 -26.00 42.44
CA ARG A 510 -3.77 -25.11 42.64
C ARG A 510 -3.85 -23.85 41.76
N LEU A 511 -4.30 -23.98 40.52
CA LEU A 511 -4.53 -22.83 39.63
C LEU A 511 -5.64 -21.94 40.13
N HIS A 512 -6.73 -22.51 40.65
CA HIS A 512 -7.83 -21.76 41.24
C HIS A 512 -7.41 -21.05 42.54
N GLU A 513 -6.62 -21.70 43.42
CA GLU A 513 -6.07 -21.06 44.62
C GLU A 513 -5.19 -19.85 44.34
N LEU A 514 -4.44 -19.86 43.22
CA LEU A 514 -3.57 -18.73 42.81
C LEU A 514 -4.39 -17.51 42.35
N ASP A 515 -5.58 -17.71 41.81
CA ASP A 515 -6.45 -16.65 41.36
C ASP A 515 -7.93 -17.08 41.48
N PRO A 516 -8.49 -16.96 42.71
CA PRO A 516 -9.86 -17.39 42.97
C PRO A 516 -10.94 -16.57 42.23
N ALA A 517 -10.58 -15.36 41.77
CA ALA A 517 -11.50 -14.50 41.02
C ALA A 517 -11.63 -14.93 39.54
N ASN A 518 -10.73 -15.78 39.07
CA ASN A 518 -10.72 -16.25 37.69
C ASN A 518 -11.80 -17.30 37.46
N ARG A 519 -12.86 -16.93 36.76
CA ARG A 519 -14.03 -17.78 36.48
C ARG A 519 -13.68 -19.02 35.67
N GLN A 520 -12.76 -18.89 34.71
CA GLN A 520 -12.32 -20.02 33.88
C GLN A 520 -11.64 -21.12 34.73
N ARG A 521 -10.82 -20.72 35.69
CA ARG A 521 -10.15 -21.66 36.62
C ARG A 521 -11.16 -22.32 37.56
N ALA A 522 -12.14 -21.58 38.03
CA ALA A 522 -13.23 -22.14 38.82
C ALA A 522 -14.06 -23.14 38.01
N GLY A 523 -14.43 -22.81 36.78
CA GLY A 523 -15.13 -23.70 35.84
C GLY A 523 -14.34 -24.97 35.55
N ALA A 524 -13.04 -24.86 35.25
CA ALA A 524 -12.18 -26.01 35.00
C ALA A 524 -12.11 -26.96 36.23
N LEU A 525 -11.97 -26.43 37.41
CA LEU A 525 -12.00 -27.25 38.63
C LEU A 525 -13.38 -27.94 38.82
N GLY A 526 -14.47 -27.22 38.60
CA GLY A 526 -15.83 -27.77 38.65
C GLY A 526 -16.04 -28.94 37.67
N SER A 527 -15.54 -28.82 36.42
CA SER A 527 -15.60 -29.88 35.42
C SER A 527 -14.81 -31.12 35.82
N VAL A 528 -13.59 -30.98 36.39
CA VAL A 528 -12.81 -32.12 36.89
C VAL A 528 -13.51 -32.82 38.05
N LEU A 529 -14.03 -32.04 39.00
CA LEU A 529 -14.77 -32.60 40.15
C LEU A 529 -16.03 -33.33 39.72
N SER A 530 -16.75 -32.84 38.70
CA SER A 530 -17.88 -33.51 38.08
C SER A 530 -17.50 -34.88 37.51
N ARG A 531 -16.37 -34.96 36.80
CA ARG A 531 -15.87 -36.25 36.25
C ARG A 531 -15.48 -37.23 37.35
N LEU A 532 -14.75 -36.78 38.37
CA LEU A 532 -14.42 -37.59 39.54
C LEU A 532 -15.67 -38.07 40.28
N GLY A 533 -16.66 -37.22 40.43
CA GLY A 533 -17.94 -37.57 41.04
C GLY A 533 -18.66 -38.67 40.26
N ARG A 534 -18.69 -38.62 38.94
CA ARG A 534 -19.27 -39.65 38.08
C ARG A 534 -18.46 -40.95 38.09
N LEU A 535 -17.13 -40.89 38.12
CA LEU A 535 -16.30 -42.08 38.27
C LEU A 535 -16.54 -42.79 39.62
N HIS A 536 -16.61 -42.02 40.74
CA HIS A 536 -16.98 -42.58 42.04
C HIS A 536 -18.39 -43.19 42.06
N LEU A 537 -19.36 -42.57 41.36
CA LEU A 537 -20.71 -43.16 41.19
C LEU A 537 -20.65 -44.47 40.43
N ARG A 538 -19.87 -44.55 39.34
CA ARG A 538 -19.70 -45.73 38.51
C ARG A 538 -19.13 -46.92 39.28
N VAL A 539 -18.17 -46.67 40.20
CA VAL A 539 -17.58 -47.71 41.04
C VAL A 539 -18.32 -47.94 42.36
N GLY A 540 -19.48 -47.33 42.56
CA GLY A 540 -20.32 -47.53 43.73
C GLY A 540 -19.89 -46.78 45.01
N GLU A 541 -18.93 -45.88 44.92
CA GLU A 541 -18.44 -45.07 46.03
C GLU A 541 -19.36 -43.82 46.29
N LEU A 542 -20.64 -44.06 46.64
CA LEU A 542 -21.70 -43.06 46.69
C LEU A 542 -21.39 -41.85 47.59
N ALA A 543 -20.71 -42.02 48.73
CA ALA A 543 -20.36 -40.92 49.60
C ALA A 543 -19.35 -39.97 48.93
N MET A 544 -18.35 -40.52 48.25
CA MET A 544 -17.35 -39.73 47.53
C MET A 544 -17.95 -39.06 46.31
N ALA A 545 -18.80 -39.79 45.56
CA ALA A 545 -19.58 -39.24 44.46
C ALA A 545 -20.41 -38.01 44.88
N SER A 546 -21.23 -38.15 45.93
CA SER A 546 -22.01 -37.03 46.46
C SER A 546 -21.20 -35.84 46.85
N ARG A 547 -20.05 -36.06 47.50
CA ARG A 547 -19.14 -34.97 47.91
C ARG A 547 -18.58 -34.23 46.69
N ARG A 548 -18.00 -34.98 45.72
CA ARG A 548 -17.38 -34.38 44.53
C ARG A 548 -18.34 -33.61 43.66
N LEU A 549 -19.57 -34.13 43.51
CA LEU A 549 -20.63 -33.49 42.75
C LEU A 549 -21.13 -32.24 43.47
N GLY A 550 -21.24 -32.27 44.79
CA GLY A 550 -21.57 -31.06 45.59
C GLY A 550 -20.52 -29.97 45.50
N ASP A 551 -19.23 -30.35 45.59
CA ASP A 551 -18.13 -29.41 45.38
C ASP A 551 -18.16 -28.81 43.97
N ALA A 552 -18.45 -29.60 42.92
CA ALA A 552 -18.59 -29.15 41.55
C ALA A 552 -19.76 -28.17 41.37
N GLU A 553 -20.95 -28.48 41.94
CA GLU A 553 -22.10 -27.59 41.88
C GLU A 553 -21.84 -26.27 42.55
N ALA A 554 -21.16 -26.26 43.70
CA ALA A 554 -20.79 -25.05 44.44
C ALA A 554 -19.91 -24.10 43.64
N LEU A 555 -19.08 -24.63 42.72
CA LEU A 555 -18.25 -23.83 41.81
C LEU A 555 -19.01 -23.38 40.57
N LEU A 556 -19.80 -24.26 39.95
CA LEU A 556 -20.44 -24.02 38.66
C LEU A 556 -21.72 -23.16 38.76
N ALA A 557 -22.54 -23.32 39.81
CA ALA A 557 -23.78 -22.58 39.95
C ALA A 557 -23.59 -21.05 39.96
N PRO A 558 -22.65 -20.46 40.72
CA PRO A 558 -22.41 -19.03 40.67
C PRO A 558 -21.90 -18.53 39.31
N LEU A 559 -21.17 -19.37 38.55
CA LEU A 559 -20.68 -19.03 37.22
C LEU A 559 -21.85 -18.89 36.24
N VAL A 560 -22.78 -19.85 36.26
CA VAL A 560 -24.00 -19.81 35.42
C VAL A 560 -24.89 -18.65 35.81
N GLU A 561 -25.05 -18.32 37.10
CA GLU A 561 -25.80 -17.14 37.55
C GLU A 561 -25.17 -15.84 36.99
N ALA A 562 -23.83 -15.76 36.99
CA ALA A 562 -23.14 -14.56 36.51
C ALA A 562 -23.10 -14.44 34.98
N GLN A 563 -23.14 -15.59 34.26
CA GLN A 563 -23.15 -15.67 32.79
C GLN A 563 -24.14 -16.73 32.31
N PRO A 564 -25.44 -16.40 32.27
CA PRO A 564 -26.51 -17.34 31.93
C PRO A 564 -26.45 -17.88 30.50
N ASP A 565 -25.74 -17.19 29.60
CA ASP A 565 -25.60 -17.54 28.19
C ASP A 565 -24.36 -18.42 27.91
N ASP A 566 -23.52 -18.70 28.91
CA ASP A 566 -22.35 -19.60 28.75
C ASP A 566 -22.77 -21.05 28.63
N VAL A 567 -22.78 -21.56 27.41
CA VAL A 567 -23.23 -22.94 27.07
C VAL A 567 -22.38 -24.00 27.77
N PRO A 568 -21.04 -23.95 27.79
CA PRO A 568 -20.21 -24.89 28.53
C PRO A 568 -20.56 -25.02 30.02
N TRP A 569 -20.64 -23.94 30.74
CA TRP A 569 -20.93 -23.99 32.18
C TRP A 569 -22.37 -24.45 32.48
N ARG A 570 -23.35 -24.01 31.68
CA ARG A 570 -24.73 -24.50 31.78
C ARG A 570 -24.81 -26.01 31.59
N ARG A 571 -24.12 -26.52 30.56
CA ARG A 571 -24.08 -27.96 30.24
C ARG A 571 -23.38 -28.76 31.35
N ASP A 572 -22.26 -28.26 31.91
CA ASP A 572 -21.54 -28.91 32.99
C ASP A 572 -22.38 -28.92 34.29
N LEU A 573 -22.99 -27.81 34.66
CA LEU A 573 -23.88 -27.75 35.85
C LEU A 573 -25.06 -28.72 35.72
N ALA A 574 -25.72 -28.76 34.54
CA ALA A 574 -26.78 -29.72 34.27
C ALA A 574 -26.31 -31.19 34.41
N THR A 575 -25.12 -31.47 33.90
CA THR A 575 -24.52 -32.84 34.05
C THR A 575 -24.23 -33.17 35.51
N VAL A 576 -23.76 -32.24 36.32
CA VAL A 576 -23.57 -32.44 37.76
C VAL A 576 -24.88 -32.78 38.44
N ARG A 577 -25.96 -32.05 38.17
CA ARG A 577 -27.28 -32.33 38.75
C ARG A 577 -27.84 -33.70 38.35
N VAL A 578 -27.69 -34.08 37.07
CA VAL A 578 -28.08 -35.43 36.62
C VAL A 578 -27.28 -36.54 37.31
N ALA A 579 -25.96 -36.32 37.47
CA ALA A 579 -25.13 -37.31 38.20
C ALA A 579 -25.50 -37.36 39.71
N ALA A 580 -25.79 -36.22 40.36
CA ALA A 580 -26.27 -36.18 41.73
C ALA A 580 -27.64 -36.91 41.89
N ALA A 581 -28.49 -36.76 40.89
CA ALA A 581 -29.76 -37.47 40.82
C ALA A 581 -29.56 -39.00 40.73
N SER A 582 -28.55 -39.46 39.97
CA SER A 582 -28.19 -40.89 39.91
C SER A 582 -27.67 -41.39 41.26
N VAL A 583 -26.90 -40.58 42.00
CA VAL A 583 -26.50 -40.91 43.38
C VAL A 583 -27.70 -41.00 44.29
N ALA A 584 -28.65 -40.09 44.18
CA ALA A 584 -29.91 -40.09 44.97
C ALA A 584 -30.76 -41.32 44.65
N LEU A 585 -30.83 -41.73 43.39
CA LEU A 585 -31.52 -42.95 42.97
C LEU A 585 -30.94 -44.17 43.70
N GLN A 586 -29.59 -44.37 43.65
CA GLN A 586 -28.93 -45.48 44.30
C GLN A 586 -29.05 -45.46 45.84
N GLN A 587 -29.26 -44.26 46.44
CA GLN A 587 -29.50 -44.08 47.85
C GLN A 587 -30.99 -44.22 48.25
N GLY A 588 -31.89 -44.46 47.28
CA GLY A 588 -33.33 -44.50 47.53
C GLY A 588 -34.03 -43.17 47.78
N ARG A 589 -33.33 -42.05 47.53
CA ARG A 589 -33.85 -40.68 47.70
C ARG A 589 -34.53 -40.18 46.41
N ILE A 590 -35.66 -40.91 46.03
CA ILE A 590 -36.27 -40.76 44.72
C ILE A 590 -36.78 -39.35 44.46
N THR A 591 -37.44 -38.72 45.43
CA THR A 591 -38.01 -37.36 45.29
C THR A 591 -36.92 -36.29 45.02
N ASP A 592 -35.80 -36.37 45.77
CA ASP A 592 -34.66 -35.47 45.56
C ASP A 592 -34.03 -35.69 44.18
N GLY A 593 -33.84 -36.99 43.83
CA GLY A 593 -33.30 -37.40 42.53
C GLY A 593 -34.15 -36.87 41.37
N LEU A 594 -35.49 -36.99 41.44
CA LEU A 594 -36.36 -36.49 40.38
C LEU A 594 -36.22 -34.95 40.19
N ARG A 595 -36.20 -34.21 41.29
CA ARG A 595 -36.02 -32.74 41.24
C ARG A 595 -34.72 -32.35 40.53
N ASP A 596 -33.62 -33.00 40.93
CA ASP A 596 -32.30 -32.66 40.40
C ASP A 596 -32.15 -33.14 38.96
N ALA A 597 -32.68 -34.33 38.61
CA ALA A 597 -32.68 -34.85 37.25
C ALA A 597 -33.51 -33.98 36.28
N GLU A 598 -34.73 -33.57 36.70
CA GLU A 598 -35.57 -32.71 35.88
C GLU A 598 -34.95 -31.32 35.67
N SER A 599 -34.33 -30.72 36.70
CA SER A 599 -33.61 -29.48 36.56
C SER A 599 -32.44 -29.61 35.54
N GLY A 600 -31.67 -30.68 35.58
CA GLY A 600 -30.61 -30.95 34.61
C GLY A 600 -31.15 -31.19 33.20
N ARG A 601 -32.22 -32.00 33.08
CA ARG A 601 -32.87 -32.33 31.80
C ARG A 601 -33.42 -31.06 31.11
N GLU A 602 -34.11 -30.19 31.86
CA GLU A 602 -34.67 -28.93 31.33
C GLU A 602 -33.59 -28.01 30.79
N ALA A 603 -32.50 -27.83 31.54
CA ALA A 603 -31.38 -27.01 31.09
C ALA A 603 -30.70 -27.57 29.80
N LEU A 604 -30.55 -28.94 29.71
CA LEU A 604 -29.99 -29.58 28.51
C LEU A 604 -30.97 -29.52 27.33
N ALA A 605 -32.28 -29.63 27.58
CA ALA A 605 -33.29 -29.52 26.51
C ALA A 605 -33.35 -28.12 25.92
N ASP A 606 -33.31 -27.08 26.77
CA ASP A 606 -33.24 -25.70 26.33
C ASP A 606 -31.97 -25.42 25.49
N LEU A 607 -30.82 -25.93 25.93
CA LEU A 607 -29.59 -25.85 25.14
C LEU A 607 -29.69 -26.57 23.79
N ALA A 608 -30.26 -27.80 23.74
CA ALA A 608 -30.43 -28.55 22.54
C ALA A 608 -31.41 -27.94 21.55
N GLU A 609 -32.45 -27.25 22.03
CA GLU A 609 -33.38 -26.48 21.20
C GLU A 609 -32.71 -25.28 20.53
N ASN A 610 -31.86 -24.57 21.28
CA ASN A 610 -31.12 -23.41 20.78
C ASN A 610 -29.91 -23.76 19.90
N THR A 611 -29.34 -24.96 20.08
CA THR A 611 -28.19 -25.48 19.31
C THR A 611 -28.44 -26.92 18.85
N PRO A 612 -29.35 -27.15 17.89
CA PRO A 612 -29.80 -28.50 17.50
C PRO A 612 -28.68 -29.36 16.91
N ASP A 613 -27.64 -28.78 16.35
CA ASP A 613 -26.48 -29.46 15.77
C ASP A 613 -25.40 -29.80 16.82
N ASP A 614 -25.49 -29.29 18.05
CA ASP A 614 -24.53 -29.61 19.13
C ASP A 614 -24.73 -31.06 19.62
N LEU A 615 -23.98 -31.95 19.03
CA LEU A 615 -24.02 -33.39 19.36
C LEU A 615 -23.67 -33.67 20.84
N GLU A 616 -22.77 -32.91 21.43
CA GLU A 616 -22.40 -33.08 22.84
C GLU A 616 -23.55 -32.76 23.78
N THR A 617 -24.28 -31.65 23.56
CA THR A 617 -25.50 -31.33 24.33
C THR A 617 -26.57 -32.42 24.15
N ARG A 618 -26.78 -32.93 22.93
CA ARG A 618 -27.75 -34.00 22.66
C ARG A 618 -27.39 -35.32 23.38
N ARG A 619 -26.10 -35.70 23.44
CA ARG A 619 -25.63 -36.87 24.20
C ARG A 619 -25.91 -36.72 25.70
N ARG A 620 -25.64 -35.52 26.27
CA ARG A 620 -25.91 -35.24 27.68
C ARG A 620 -27.40 -35.22 28.00
N LEU A 621 -28.21 -34.70 27.08
CA LEU A 621 -29.68 -34.77 27.19
C LEU A 621 -30.19 -36.23 27.18
N ALA A 622 -29.65 -37.07 26.30
CA ALA A 622 -30.02 -38.49 26.26
C ALA A 622 -29.67 -39.18 27.58
N ALA A 623 -28.49 -38.92 28.15
CA ALA A 623 -28.11 -39.47 29.45
C ALA A 623 -29.03 -38.96 30.59
N ALA A 624 -29.42 -37.67 30.56
CA ALA A 624 -30.36 -37.11 31.53
C ALA A 624 -31.75 -37.73 31.45
N LEU A 625 -32.27 -37.93 30.23
CA LEU A 625 -33.57 -38.60 29.99
C LEU A 625 -33.58 -40.04 30.47
N LEU A 626 -32.47 -40.76 30.32
CA LEU A 626 -32.33 -42.11 30.85
C LEU A 626 -32.46 -42.12 32.38
N VAL A 627 -31.77 -41.23 33.08
CA VAL A 627 -31.80 -41.09 34.55
C VAL A 627 -33.18 -40.66 35.03
N VAL A 628 -33.86 -39.73 34.33
CA VAL A 628 -35.23 -39.32 34.64
C VAL A 628 -36.17 -40.53 34.53
N GLY A 629 -36.07 -41.31 33.45
CA GLY A 629 -36.85 -42.55 33.26
C GLY A 629 -36.63 -43.56 34.37
N ASP A 630 -35.39 -43.82 34.77
CA ASP A 630 -35.04 -44.72 35.83
C ASP A 630 -35.57 -44.29 37.20
N LEU A 631 -35.57 -42.96 37.48
CA LEU A 631 -36.17 -42.39 38.70
C LEU A 631 -37.70 -42.44 38.70
N GLN A 632 -38.37 -42.23 37.56
CA GLN A 632 -39.80 -42.33 37.42
C GLN A 632 -40.28 -43.78 37.60
N GLU A 633 -39.56 -44.75 37.07
CA GLU A 633 -39.78 -46.19 37.32
C GLU A 633 -39.65 -46.50 38.82
N ALA A 634 -38.57 -46.00 39.46
CA ALA A 634 -38.39 -46.18 40.90
C ALA A 634 -39.44 -45.47 41.75
N ALA A 635 -40.07 -44.42 41.24
CA ALA A 635 -41.22 -43.74 41.84
C ALA A 635 -42.56 -44.49 41.60
N GLY A 636 -42.57 -45.50 40.74
CA GLY A 636 -43.76 -46.27 40.35
C GLY A 636 -44.53 -45.69 39.17
N ASP A 637 -44.05 -44.64 38.52
CA ASP A 637 -44.67 -44.06 37.31
C ASP A 637 -44.07 -44.66 36.04
N ARG A 638 -44.55 -45.87 35.71
CA ARG A 638 -44.14 -46.63 34.53
C ARG A 638 -44.46 -45.91 33.21
N ALA A 639 -45.53 -45.13 33.18
CA ALA A 639 -45.90 -44.41 31.96
C ALA A 639 -44.94 -43.27 31.65
N ALA A 640 -44.61 -42.45 32.63
CA ALA A 640 -43.65 -41.39 32.52
C ALA A 640 -42.22 -41.97 32.22
N ALA A 641 -41.84 -43.03 32.90
CA ALA A 641 -40.56 -43.72 32.62
C ALA A 641 -40.43 -44.20 31.16
N THR A 642 -41.49 -44.79 30.63
CA THR A 642 -41.55 -45.27 29.23
C THR A 642 -41.41 -44.11 28.24
N GLU A 643 -42.05 -42.98 28.51
CA GLU A 643 -41.94 -41.78 27.70
C GLU A 643 -40.49 -41.21 27.71
N ALA A 644 -39.89 -41.08 28.91
CA ALA A 644 -38.53 -40.63 29.07
C ALA A 644 -37.52 -41.51 28.30
N TRP A 645 -37.63 -42.84 28.42
CA TRP A 645 -36.75 -43.75 27.68
C TRP A 645 -36.95 -43.71 26.16
N ARG A 646 -38.16 -43.45 25.63
CA ARG A 646 -38.37 -43.16 24.20
C ARG A 646 -37.73 -41.87 23.77
N ALA A 647 -37.79 -40.83 24.61
CA ALA A 647 -37.18 -39.54 24.34
C ALA A 647 -35.62 -39.62 24.23
N VAL A 648 -34.97 -40.60 24.89
CA VAL A 648 -33.54 -40.87 24.72
C VAL A 648 -33.19 -41.10 23.23
N LEU A 649 -33.97 -42.00 22.58
CA LEU A 649 -33.71 -42.32 21.16
C LEU A 649 -34.00 -41.15 20.26
N ALA A 650 -35.01 -40.35 20.55
CA ALA A 650 -35.35 -39.15 19.82
C ALA A 650 -34.24 -38.09 19.94
N ALA A 651 -33.67 -37.86 21.14
CA ALA A 651 -32.59 -36.91 21.37
C ALA A 651 -31.31 -37.25 20.61
N LEU A 652 -30.99 -38.55 20.46
CA LEU A 652 -29.81 -39.00 19.73
C LEU A 652 -29.98 -38.94 18.20
N GLY A 653 -31.22 -39.07 17.69
CA GLY A 653 -31.56 -38.84 16.28
C GLY A 653 -31.11 -39.94 15.32
N ALA A 654 -31.17 -39.65 14.01
CA ALA A 654 -31.03 -40.62 12.92
C ALA A 654 -29.62 -41.21 12.70
N GLY A 655 -28.56 -40.64 13.28
CA GLY A 655 -27.19 -41.12 13.11
C GLY A 655 -26.79 -42.32 14.01
N LEU A 656 -27.71 -42.75 14.87
CA LEU A 656 -27.43 -43.74 15.92
C LEU A 656 -27.00 -45.10 15.38
N GLU A 657 -27.66 -45.60 14.33
CA GLU A 657 -27.39 -46.94 13.75
C GLU A 657 -25.99 -47.09 13.16
N ALA A 658 -25.45 -45.99 12.62
CA ALA A 658 -24.10 -45.98 12.04
C ALA A 658 -23.04 -45.56 13.04
N SER A 659 -23.41 -45.12 14.24
CA SER A 659 -22.50 -44.60 15.25
C SER A 659 -21.65 -45.72 15.87
N ARG A 660 -20.40 -45.39 16.14
CA ARG A 660 -19.49 -46.21 16.99
C ARG A 660 -19.12 -45.48 18.29
N ASP A 661 -19.73 -44.31 18.54
CA ASP A 661 -19.50 -43.49 19.71
C ASP A 661 -20.13 -44.11 20.96
N PRO A 662 -19.32 -44.47 21.97
CA PRO A 662 -19.87 -45.05 23.22
C PRO A 662 -20.89 -44.12 23.91
N ALA A 663 -20.70 -42.81 23.86
CA ALA A 663 -21.59 -41.84 24.47
C ALA A 663 -22.97 -41.70 23.80
N MET A 664 -23.12 -42.26 22.59
CA MET A 664 -24.42 -42.40 21.91
C MET A 664 -24.99 -43.79 22.10
N LEU A 665 -24.16 -44.83 21.92
CA LEU A 665 -24.60 -46.21 21.90
C LEU A 665 -25.03 -46.70 23.27
N GLU A 666 -24.33 -46.37 24.35
CA GLU A 666 -24.63 -46.81 25.70
C GLU A 666 -26.02 -46.37 26.18
N PRO A 667 -26.38 -45.05 26.19
CA PRO A 667 -27.70 -44.62 26.66
C PRO A 667 -28.83 -45.10 25.77
N ALA A 668 -28.60 -45.26 24.45
CA ALA A 668 -29.58 -45.83 23.52
C ALA A 668 -29.85 -47.31 23.80
N ALA A 669 -28.81 -48.12 23.95
CA ALA A 669 -28.93 -49.55 24.26
C ALA A 669 -29.64 -49.75 25.62
N LEU A 670 -29.27 -48.98 26.65
CA LEU A 670 -29.94 -49.02 27.96
C LEU A 670 -31.41 -48.64 27.88
N ALA A 671 -31.75 -47.59 27.16
CA ALA A 671 -33.15 -47.19 26.96
C ALA A 671 -33.96 -48.27 26.23
N LEU A 672 -33.41 -48.91 25.20
CA LEU A 672 -34.03 -50.01 24.50
C LEU A 672 -34.26 -51.23 25.42
N LEU A 673 -33.28 -51.59 26.25
CA LEU A 673 -33.44 -52.62 27.25
C LEU A 673 -34.55 -52.31 28.24
N ARG A 674 -34.65 -51.11 28.76
CA ARG A 674 -35.73 -50.65 29.67
C ARG A 674 -37.11 -50.70 29.00
N LEU A 675 -37.17 -50.45 27.69
CA LEU A 675 -38.39 -50.53 26.89
C LEU A 675 -38.77 -52.00 26.50
N GLY A 676 -37.97 -53.00 26.91
CA GLY A 676 -38.20 -54.41 26.53
C GLY A 676 -37.85 -54.73 25.06
N ARG A 677 -37.09 -53.83 24.38
CA ARG A 677 -36.67 -53.92 22.96
C ARG A 677 -35.24 -54.48 22.85
N GLY A 678 -34.94 -55.55 23.58
CA GLY A 678 -33.56 -56.15 23.63
C GLY A 678 -32.99 -56.55 22.28
N GLY A 679 -33.84 -57.02 21.34
CA GLY A 679 -33.38 -57.34 19.98
C GLY A 679 -32.81 -56.15 19.19
N GLU A 680 -33.29 -54.94 19.46
CA GLU A 680 -32.80 -53.71 18.86
C GLU A 680 -31.58 -53.15 19.61
N ALA A 681 -31.43 -53.45 20.89
CA ALA A 681 -30.25 -53.07 21.68
C ALA A 681 -29.02 -53.94 21.33
N GLU A 682 -29.19 -55.20 20.95
CA GLU A 682 -28.09 -56.17 20.76
C GLU A 682 -27.03 -55.69 19.75
N PRO A 683 -27.35 -55.14 18.56
CA PRO A 683 -26.35 -54.62 17.64
C PRO A 683 -25.48 -53.51 18.27
N MET A 684 -26.07 -52.61 19.08
CA MET A 684 -25.37 -51.56 19.78
C MET A 684 -24.44 -52.10 20.85
N LEU A 685 -24.92 -53.05 21.65
CA LEU A 685 -24.14 -53.76 22.66
C LEU A 685 -22.99 -54.57 22.04
N GLN A 686 -23.21 -55.14 20.88
CA GLN A 686 -22.15 -55.82 20.13
C GLN A 686 -21.08 -54.84 19.67
N THR A 687 -21.47 -53.72 19.08
CA THR A 687 -20.54 -52.64 18.70
C THR A 687 -19.73 -52.14 19.89
N LEU A 688 -20.38 -51.90 21.04
CA LEU A 688 -19.69 -51.48 22.28
C LEU A 688 -18.64 -52.53 22.72
N ARG A 689 -18.95 -53.84 22.64
CA ARG A 689 -17.99 -54.93 22.94
C ARG A 689 -16.83 -54.95 21.93
N GLU A 690 -17.12 -54.78 20.65
CA GLU A 690 -16.10 -54.81 19.56
C GLU A 690 -15.09 -53.67 19.71
N ILE A 691 -15.53 -52.46 20.11
CA ILE A 691 -14.65 -51.30 20.33
C ILE A 691 -13.89 -51.37 21.66
N GLY A 692 -14.11 -52.41 22.48
CA GLY A 692 -13.47 -52.58 23.78
C GLY A 692 -14.06 -51.69 24.89
N PHE A 693 -15.27 -51.16 24.68
CA PHE A 693 -15.99 -50.39 25.72
C PHE A 693 -16.42 -51.34 26.87
N ARG A 694 -16.17 -50.90 28.09
CA ARG A 694 -16.63 -51.59 29.28
C ARG A 694 -17.55 -50.68 30.09
N ALA A 695 -18.85 -51.00 30.06
CA ALA A 695 -19.83 -50.36 30.91
C ALA A 695 -19.43 -50.47 32.40
N GLY A 696 -19.77 -49.48 33.19
CA GLY A 696 -19.78 -49.64 34.63
C GLY A 696 -20.67 -50.82 35.04
N GLU A 697 -20.51 -51.35 36.25
CA GLU A 697 -21.39 -52.44 36.71
C GLU A 697 -22.85 -52.04 36.44
N PRO A 698 -23.62 -52.88 35.75
CA PRO A 698 -25.01 -52.60 35.47
C PRO A 698 -25.70 -52.40 36.82
N ILE A 699 -26.43 -51.25 36.94
CA ILE A 699 -27.34 -51.04 38.07
C ILE A 699 -28.32 -52.23 38.00
N SER A 700 -28.04 -53.27 38.81
CA SER A 700 -28.89 -54.45 38.89
C SER A 700 -30.16 -54.04 39.60
N TYR A 701 -31.19 -53.71 38.82
CA TYR A 701 -32.55 -53.76 39.33
C TYR A 701 -32.86 -55.23 39.57
N SER A 702 -32.79 -55.65 40.83
CA SER A 702 -33.47 -56.84 41.32
C SER A 702 -34.98 -56.55 41.32
N GLY A 703 -35.57 -56.52 40.13
CA GLY A 703 -37.01 -56.61 39.97
C GLY A 703 -37.40 -58.07 40.10
N GLY A 704 -37.98 -58.42 41.23
CA GLY A 704 -38.63 -59.70 41.45
C GLY A 704 -39.85 -59.93 40.55
#